data_43deebabd90b0f9267d453ce1d11fffb
#
_entry.id   43deebabd90b0f9267d453ce1d11fffb
#
_cell.length_a   1.000
_cell.length_b   1.000
_cell.length_c   1.000
_cell.angle_alpha   90.00
_cell.angle_beta   90.00
_cell.angle_gamma   90.00
#
_symmetry.space_group_name_H-M   'P 1'
#
loop_
_entity.id
_entity.type
_entity.pdbx_description
1 polymer ?
#
loop_
_entity_poly.entity_id
_entity_poly.type
_entity_poly.pdbx_seq_one_letter_code
_entity_poly.pdbx_strand_id
1 'polypeptide(L)'
;MSRFLSRAVSAAAALACGSALAATFTADNLEIVAARGASPVVKFAAKEAKTFLSRTLGAEIPVVAEPGAGKSHLFLGASRWAEEAGASASGVATDGFVLLSKGDDVFIVGEDAPGIDPAARLKSPWWGSHCYDHGTLNGVYAFLERVAGVRFYFAGDLGTCVARKDALKVPEGRVVKEPALTIRKWSEYSDGEWVDGPDAKRALHPMKALNLLRNRASTRNYGCCHGLNGFCYVERFGESHPEYFAVNYKGDRMIEGKGWARGHLCFSSGIRDEIFKDCLSYLKGEDPSVRGVPNMHKTDQFKWNYNTTKNYIDLMPQDGGASCYCEKCKALLRKDDRAHAATELVWGFVAEVAERLAKEGFAPTITMMSYADYNDLPRCQLPTNIKVMVAKTGPWKNTIPGNIEADAAFYASWEKRLGGKTWIWTYPRRGETLDYDLPGWAPRAWGKYYKGVAPHVFGIFAECETDRCIDNLMGYYVMSKICWNPNTDVDALMDEFYERMFGAAAPKMKAALDAAEEKFVEKVAGRLRVTDLGPVSERPGDYWLWTEVYSAAETARLARLYDAAARMVPKGSLEARRIALFRRWMLDLPARRGEEYRRGIDAKAGVAHYRAHEKENLLGDDWWVAVNAGASRDKVTTLVGGESKKLTLTTERPTAWALSNRMKKGLFLEPGAKYSLSWFVKVDLTSLKVGGGAAATVTLASESTKWKKSWIVPERLAYHYGKVDWIFQSIEFDVPEDAPSDTRCSVMPFVRDCSGNAWFDGLLLYKR
;
A
#
# COMPACT_ATOMS: atom_id res chain seq x y z
N MET A 1 -43.38 -15.56 3.23
CA MET A 1 -43.24 -15.54 1.77
C MET A 1 -43.93 -14.32 1.18
N SER A 2 -43.43 -13.10 1.40
CA SER A 2 -43.96 -11.88 0.75
C SER A 2 -43.10 -10.65 1.16
N ARG A 3 -41.81 -10.65 0.87
CA ARG A 3 -40.92 -9.44 0.99
C ARG A 3 -39.65 -9.50 0.10
N PHE A 4 -39.63 -10.36 -0.94
CA PHE A 4 -38.44 -10.53 -1.80
C PHE A 4 -38.62 -10.02 -3.25
N LEU A 5 -39.70 -9.29 -3.55
CA LEU A 5 -40.00 -8.85 -4.93
C LEU A 5 -40.00 -7.32 -5.16
N SER A 6 -39.37 -6.51 -4.31
CA SER A 6 -39.43 -5.05 -4.49
C SER A 6 -38.08 -4.30 -4.49
N ARG A 7 -36.96 -4.99 -4.73
CA ARG A 7 -35.63 -4.31 -4.85
C ARG A 7 -34.90 -4.49 -6.19
N ALA A 8 -35.53 -5.09 -7.18
CA ALA A 8 -34.93 -5.27 -8.51
C ALA A 8 -35.26 -4.17 -9.54
N VAL A 9 -35.87 -3.05 -9.14
CA VAL A 9 -36.35 -2.01 -10.08
C VAL A 9 -35.75 -0.64 -9.86
N SER A 10 -34.72 -0.45 -9.04
CA SER A 10 -34.20 0.91 -8.75
C SER A 10 -32.86 1.28 -9.38
N ALA A 11 -32.20 0.40 -10.12
CA ALA A 11 -30.92 0.71 -10.81
C ALA A 11 -31.08 1.01 -12.32
N ALA A 12 -32.30 0.88 -12.87
CA ALA A 12 -32.57 1.14 -14.29
C ALA A 12 -33.34 2.47 -14.57
N ALA A 13 -33.64 3.27 -13.54
CA ALA A 13 -34.58 4.39 -13.65
C ALA A 13 -33.93 5.77 -13.84
N ALA A 14 -32.72 5.87 -14.37
CA ALA A 14 -32.07 7.15 -14.60
C ALA A 14 -31.66 7.41 -16.07
N LEU A 15 -32.35 6.81 -17.04
CA LEU A 15 -32.18 7.14 -18.48
C LEU A 15 -33.39 6.70 -19.33
N ALA A 16 -34.59 6.94 -18.84
CA ALA A 16 -35.82 6.83 -19.63
C ALA A 16 -36.35 8.21 -20.02
N CYS A 17 -35.49 9.13 -20.43
CA CYS A 17 -35.83 10.09 -21.46
C CYS A 17 -35.46 9.41 -22.77
N GLY A 18 -36.42 9.17 -23.64
CA GLY A 18 -36.23 8.59 -24.97
C GLY A 18 -35.30 9.43 -25.83
N SER A 19 -33.98 9.36 -25.58
CA SER A 19 -32.99 9.90 -26.50
C SER A 19 -32.96 8.99 -27.72
N ALA A 20 -33.20 9.56 -28.87
CA ALA A 20 -33.05 8.91 -30.18
C ALA A 20 -31.65 8.24 -30.22
N LEU A 21 -31.56 7.05 -30.77
CA LEU A 21 -30.27 6.43 -31.08
C LEU A 21 -29.60 7.26 -32.16
N ALA A 22 -28.41 7.80 -31.89
CA ALA A 22 -27.69 8.57 -32.92
C ALA A 22 -26.88 7.63 -33.80
N ALA A 23 -26.06 6.73 -33.23
CA ALA A 23 -25.22 5.83 -34.00
C ALA A 23 -25.42 4.38 -33.60
N THR A 24 -25.37 3.49 -34.59
CA THR A 24 -25.28 2.06 -34.42
C THR A 24 -24.05 1.54 -35.15
N PHE A 25 -23.02 1.19 -34.41
CA PHE A 25 -21.76 0.66 -34.93
C PHE A 25 -21.81 -0.86 -35.00
N THR A 26 -21.53 -1.36 -36.22
CA THR A 26 -21.39 -2.79 -36.50
C THR A 26 -20.00 -3.06 -37.07
N ALA A 27 -19.65 -4.31 -37.24
CA ALA A 27 -18.40 -4.73 -37.88
C ALA A 27 -18.27 -4.17 -39.30
N ASP A 28 -19.40 -4.05 -40.03
CA ASP A 28 -19.42 -3.69 -41.46
C ASP A 28 -19.43 -2.19 -41.71
N ASN A 29 -19.95 -1.39 -40.77
CA ASN A 29 -20.14 0.05 -40.99
C ASN A 29 -19.17 0.96 -40.24
N LEU A 30 -18.46 0.45 -39.20
CA LEU A 30 -17.62 1.30 -38.35
C LEU A 30 -16.25 1.56 -38.94
N GLU A 31 -15.87 2.85 -39.02
CA GLU A 31 -14.50 3.31 -39.23
C GLU A 31 -14.02 4.16 -38.04
N ILE A 32 -12.76 3.99 -37.63
CA ILE A 32 -12.10 4.87 -36.67
C ILE A 32 -11.33 5.91 -37.47
N VAL A 33 -11.67 7.20 -37.28
CA VAL A 33 -11.02 8.28 -38.00
C VAL A 33 -10.00 8.98 -37.12
N ALA A 34 -8.72 8.87 -37.51
CA ALA A 34 -7.61 9.64 -36.95
C ALA A 34 -6.96 10.45 -38.07
N ALA A 35 -7.15 11.74 -38.09
CA ALA A 35 -6.67 12.61 -39.18
C ALA A 35 -5.17 12.41 -39.45
N ARG A 36 -4.73 12.61 -40.70
CA ARG A 36 -3.31 12.41 -41.10
C ARG A 36 -2.35 13.17 -40.23
N GLY A 37 -2.69 14.40 -39.81
CA GLY A 37 -1.91 15.25 -38.89
C GLY A 37 -2.15 15.02 -37.41
N ALA A 38 -2.93 13.99 -37.03
CA ALA A 38 -3.22 13.72 -35.61
C ALA A 38 -1.96 13.49 -34.78
N SER A 39 -1.99 13.92 -33.52
CA SER A 39 -0.88 13.72 -32.56
C SER A 39 -0.55 12.23 -32.35
N PRO A 40 0.65 11.88 -31.92
CA PRO A 40 0.96 10.49 -31.58
C PRO A 40 0.03 9.92 -30.49
N VAL A 41 -0.47 10.77 -29.57
CA VAL A 41 -1.45 10.39 -28.54
C VAL A 41 -2.77 9.95 -29.19
N VAL A 42 -3.31 10.73 -30.14
CA VAL A 42 -4.53 10.38 -30.86
C VAL A 42 -4.35 9.11 -31.70
N LYS A 43 -3.20 8.94 -32.37
CA LYS A 43 -2.87 7.71 -33.09
C LYS A 43 -2.81 6.49 -32.17
N PHE A 44 -2.27 6.67 -30.96
CA PHE A 44 -2.28 5.61 -29.95
C PHE A 44 -3.69 5.30 -29.45
N ALA A 45 -4.52 6.33 -29.23
CA ALA A 45 -5.93 6.18 -28.89
C ALA A 45 -6.72 5.40 -29.95
N ALA A 46 -6.45 5.69 -31.24
CA ALA A 46 -7.04 4.93 -32.35
C ALA A 46 -6.61 3.46 -32.36
N LYS A 47 -5.35 3.17 -32.04
CA LYS A 47 -4.84 1.78 -31.91
C LYS A 47 -5.54 1.03 -30.77
N GLU A 48 -5.70 1.64 -29.59
CA GLU A 48 -6.43 1.05 -28.46
C GLU A 48 -7.91 0.85 -28.81
N ALA A 49 -8.56 1.85 -29.44
CA ALA A 49 -9.93 1.73 -29.92
C ALA A 49 -10.08 0.56 -30.90
N LYS A 50 -9.24 0.49 -31.94
CA LYS A 50 -9.20 -0.62 -32.91
C LYS A 50 -9.07 -1.97 -32.20
N THR A 51 -8.11 -2.10 -31.28
CA THR A 51 -7.84 -3.35 -30.57
C THR A 51 -9.08 -3.89 -29.87
N PHE A 52 -9.78 -3.04 -29.13
CA PHE A 52 -10.92 -3.50 -28.31
C PHE A 52 -12.24 -3.52 -29.08
N LEU A 53 -12.47 -2.61 -30.02
CA LEU A 53 -13.67 -2.63 -30.85
C LEU A 53 -13.65 -3.83 -31.80
N SER A 54 -12.50 -4.17 -32.40
CA SER A 54 -12.37 -5.38 -33.21
C SER A 54 -12.64 -6.65 -32.40
N ARG A 55 -12.16 -6.73 -31.17
CA ARG A 55 -12.46 -7.87 -30.26
C ARG A 55 -13.96 -7.90 -29.89
N THR A 56 -14.57 -6.76 -29.65
CA THR A 56 -15.98 -6.64 -29.27
C THR A 56 -16.90 -7.00 -30.42
N LEU A 57 -16.66 -6.47 -31.63
CA LEU A 57 -17.48 -6.69 -32.82
C LEU A 57 -17.08 -7.95 -33.63
N GLY A 58 -15.89 -8.50 -33.35
CA GLY A 58 -15.36 -9.74 -33.91
C GLY A 58 -14.92 -9.71 -35.34
N ALA A 59 -14.61 -8.54 -35.80
CA ALA A 59 -13.99 -8.32 -37.12
C ALA A 59 -12.97 -7.19 -36.98
N GLU A 60 -12.05 -7.10 -37.89
CA GLU A 60 -11.05 -6.03 -37.92
C GLU A 60 -11.70 -4.68 -38.27
N ILE A 61 -11.66 -3.74 -37.33
CA ILE A 61 -12.17 -2.38 -37.53
C ILE A 61 -11.05 -1.53 -38.13
N PRO A 62 -11.27 -0.87 -39.29
CA PRO A 62 -10.24 -0.03 -39.93
C PRO A 62 -10.00 1.27 -39.17
N VAL A 63 -8.74 1.72 -39.21
CA VAL A 63 -8.34 3.07 -38.81
C VAL A 63 -7.98 3.81 -40.10
N VAL A 64 -8.70 4.90 -40.39
CA VAL A 64 -8.57 5.68 -41.62
C VAL A 64 -8.16 7.14 -41.32
N ALA A 65 -7.53 7.79 -42.28
CA ALA A 65 -7.17 9.21 -42.17
C ALA A 65 -8.28 10.16 -42.61
N GLU A 66 -9.17 9.69 -43.49
CA GLU A 66 -10.32 10.38 -44.03
C GLU A 66 -11.55 9.46 -43.94
N PRO A 67 -12.75 9.98 -43.61
CA PRO A 67 -13.95 9.17 -43.45
C PRO A 67 -14.44 8.64 -44.79
N GLY A 68 -14.85 7.38 -44.84
CA GLY A 68 -15.44 6.74 -46.01
C GLY A 68 -16.93 7.08 -46.16
N ALA A 69 -17.40 7.23 -47.43
CA ALA A 69 -18.82 7.49 -47.68
C ALA A 69 -19.70 6.29 -47.29
N GLY A 70 -20.85 6.55 -46.64
CA GLY A 70 -21.82 5.51 -46.25
C GLY A 70 -21.40 4.66 -45.06
N LYS A 71 -20.40 5.08 -44.29
CA LYS A 71 -19.94 4.47 -43.03
C LYS A 71 -20.39 5.32 -41.84
N SER A 72 -20.33 4.70 -40.66
CA SER A 72 -20.44 5.36 -39.37
C SER A 72 -19.05 5.56 -38.80
N HIS A 73 -18.78 6.71 -38.20
CA HIS A 73 -17.40 7.05 -37.83
C HIS A 73 -17.25 7.32 -36.36
N LEU A 74 -16.10 6.84 -35.81
CA LEU A 74 -15.58 7.24 -34.50
C LEU A 74 -14.39 8.19 -34.74
N PHE A 75 -14.66 9.51 -34.73
CA PHE A 75 -13.65 10.55 -34.89
C PHE A 75 -12.88 10.77 -33.58
N LEU A 76 -11.54 10.78 -33.65
CA LEU A 76 -10.67 10.95 -32.51
C LEU A 76 -9.79 12.20 -32.61
N GLY A 77 -9.75 12.96 -31.49
CA GLY A 77 -8.96 14.16 -31.35
C GLY A 77 -9.53 15.39 -32.11
N ALA A 78 -8.84 16.52 -31.92
CA ALA A 78 -9.15 17.75 -32.64
C ALA A 78 -8.93 17.58 -34.15
N SER A 79 -9.91 17.93 -34.95
CA SER A 79 -9.88 17.80 -36.39
C SER A 79 -10.96 18.72 -37.02
N ARG A 80 -10.86 18.99 -38.33
CA ARG A 80 -11.88 19.77 -39.06
C ARG A 80 -13.30 19.21 -38.88
N TRP A 81 -13.44 17.88 -38.90
CA TRP A 81 -14.74 17.24 -38.72
C TRP A 81 -15.30 17.43 -37.30
N ALA A 82 -14.42 17.39 -36.30
CA ALA A 82 -14.82 17.66 -34.92
C ALA A 82 -15.26 19.12 -34.75
N GLU A 83 -14.56 20.08 -35.36
CA GLU A 83 -14.90 21.50 -35.34
C GLU A 83 -16.22 21.77 -36.06
N GLU A 84 -16.42 21.22 -37.25
CA GLU A 84 -17.68 21.31 -38.01
C GLU A 84 -18.87 20.69 -37.29
N ALA A 85 -18.64 19.61 -36.54
CA ALA A 85 -19.67 19.00 -35.72
C ALA A 85 -19.96 19.76 -34.40
N GLY A 86 -19.07 20.69 -33.99
CA GLY A 86 -19.13 21.39 -32.71
C GLY A 86 -18.52 20.62 -31.51
N ALA A 87 -17.69 19.63 -31.79
CA ALA A 87 -16.97 18.88 -30.76
C ALA A 87 -15.63 19.55 -30.43
N SER A 88 -15.58 20.28 -29.33
CA SER A 88 -14.37 20.99 -28.87
C SER A 88 -14.12 20.71 -27.39
N ALA A 89 -12.86 20.51 -27.03
CA ALA A 89 -12.40 20.39 -25.63
C ALA A 89 -12.01 21.75 -25.01
N SER A 90 -12.25 22.86 -25.70
CA SER A 90 -11.99 24.21 -25.16
C SER A 90 -12.77 24.41 -23.85
N GLY A 91 -12.07 24.82 -22.77
CA GLY A 91 -12.66 25.02 -21.45
C GLY A 91 -12.91 23.73 -20.65
N VAL A 92 -12.57 22.57 -21.19
CA VAL A 92 -12.61 21.29 -20.44
C VAL A 92 -11.35 21.18 -19.56
N ALA A 93 -11.53 20.73 -18.31
CA ALA A 93 -10.42 20.56 -17.39
C ALA A 93 -9.39 19.52 -17.90
N THR A 94 -8.15 19.64 -17.44
CA THR A 94 -7.08 18.66 -17.73
C THR A 94 -7.57 17.24 -17.46
N ASP A 95 -7.24 16.29 -18.35
CA ASP A 95 -7.71 14.90 -18.38
C ASP A 95 -9.18 14.72 -18.79
N GLY A 96 -9.95 15.79 -18.86
CA GLY A 96 -11.33 15.75 -19.33
C GLY A 96 -11.44 15.55 -20.84
N PHE A 97 -12.65 15.27 -21.30
CA PHE A 97 -12.96 15.06 -22.71
C PHE A 97 -14.43 15.37 -23.02
N VAL A 98 -14.68 15.62 -24.29
CA VAL A 98 -16.01 15.69 -24.88
C VAL A 98 -16.29 14.45 -25.70
N LEU A 99 -17.46 13.86 -25.51
CA LEU A 99 -18.03 12.85 -26.38
C LEU A 99 -19.30 13.46 -26.99
N LEU A 100 -19.30 13.65 -28.30
CA LEU A 100 -20.46 14.13 -29.07
C LEU A 100 -20.91 13.02 -30.00
N SER A 101 -22.20 12.63 -29.92
CA SER A 101 -22.86 11.72 -30.86
C SER A 101 -23.87 12.51 -31.65
N LYS A 102 -23.74 12.49 -32.97
CA LYS A 102 -24.57 13.27 -33.90
C LYS A 102 -24.78 12.50 -35.20
N GLY A 103 -26.02 12.12 -35.49
CA GLY A 103 -26.31 11.23 -36.61
C GLY A 103 -25.59 9.87 -36.45
N ASP A 104 -24.94 9.40 -37.48
CA ASP A 104 -24.20 8.12 -37.48
C ASP A 104 -22.77 8.25 -36.96
N ASP A 105 -22.38 9.45 -36.51
CA ASP A 105 -21.00 9.76 -36.14
C ASP A 105 -20.85 10.04 -34.63
N VAL A 106 -19.70 9.65 -34.09
CA VAL A 106 -19.29 9.92 -32.71
C VAL A 106 -17.91 10.58 -32.69
N PHE A 107 -17.79 11.67 -31.95
CA PHE A 107 -16.57 12.46 -31.80
C PHE A 107 -16.09 12.37 -30.38
N ILE A 108 -14.80 12.03 -30.16
CA ILE A 108 -14.13 12.04 -28.89
C ILE A 108 -12.94 13.00 -28.94
N VAL A 109 -13.03 14.10 -28.20
CA VAL A 109 -12.02 15.16 -28.20
C VAL A 109 -11.62 15.52 -26.81
N GLY A 110 -10.31 15.52 -26.52
CA GLY A 110 -9.69 16.00 -25.31
C GLY A 110 -8.43 16.79 -25.65
N GLU A 111 -7.78 17.36 -24.64
CA GLU A 111 -6.48 17.97 -24.79
C GLU A 111 -5.40 16.88 -24.86
N ASP A 112 -4.54 16.92 -25.88
CA ASP A 112 -3.54 15.89 -26.16
C ASP A 112 -2.17 16.51 -26.41
N ALA A 113 -1.12 15.96 -25.80
CA ALA A 113 0.26 16.39 -25.99
C ALA A 113 0.70 16.18 -27.46
N PRO A 114 1.16 17.23 -28.19
CA PRO A 114 1.41 17.13 -29.62
C PRO A 114 2.63 16.28 -29.99
N GLY A 115 3.65 16.22 -29.14
CA GLY A 115 4.94 15.60 -29.44
C GLY A 115 5.28 14.36 -28.62
N ILE A 116 4.34 13.81 -27.84
CA ILE A 116 4.59 12.66 -26.99
C ILE A 116 4.10 11.38 -27.69
N ASP A 117 5.02 10.40 -27.84
CA ASP A 117 4.66 9.05 -28.27
C ASP A 117 4.38 8.17 -27.04
N PRO A 118 3.10 7.79 -26.79
CA PRO A 118 2.75 6.91 -25.68
C PRO A 118 3.45 5.55 -25.72
N ALA A 119 3.63 4.97 -26.91
CA ALA A 119 4.25 3.66 -27.05
C ALA A 119 5.74 3.67 -26.64
N ALA A 120 6.44 4.75 -26.93
CA ALA A 120 7.80 4.96 -26.45
C ALA A 120 7.86 5.20 -24.95
N ARG A 121 6.93 6.02 -24.43
CA ARG A 121 6.84 6.31 -22.98
C ARG A 121 6.54 5.07 -22.15
N LEU A 122 5.69 4.17 -22.60
CA LEU A 122 5.38 2.91 -21.91
C LEU A 122 6.60 1.99 -21.76
N LYS A 123 7.62 2.09 -22.63
CA LYS A 123 8.86 1.32 -22.54
C LYS A 123 9.85 1.89 -21.52
N SER A 124 9.66 3.12 -21.10
CA SER A 124 10.53 3.76 -20.11
C SER A 124 10.21 3.24 -18.71
N PRO A 125 11.22 2.85 -17.89
CA PRO A 125 11.00 2.40 -16.52
C PRO A 125 10.58 3.51 -15.56
N TRP A 126 10.38 4.72 -16.05
CA TRP A 126 10.01 5.89 -15.27
C TRP A 126 8.55 5.85 -14.85
N TRP A 127 8.27 5.98 -13.58
CA TRP A 127 6.91 5.93 -13.03
C TRP A 127 6.04 7.17 -13.28
N GLY A 128 6.52 8.15 -14.03
CA GLY A 128 5.78 9.26 -14.65
C GLY A 128 5.51 9.06 -16.14
N SER A 129 5.65 7.85 -16.67
CA SER A 129 5.51 7.56 -18.10
C SER A 129 4.14 7.92 -18.68
N HIS A 130 3.09 8.02 -17.85
CA HIS A 130 1.73 8.44 -18.22
C HIS A 130 1.46 9.94 -17.99
N CYS A 131 2.42 10.72 -17.47
CA CYS A 131 2.25 12.14 -17.16
C CYS A 131 2.44 13.02 -18.39
N TYR A 132 1.47 13.05 -19.27
CA TYR A 132 1.34 13.93 -20.45
C TYR A 132 -0.14 14.07 -20.83
N ASP A 133 -0.53 15.18 -21.48
CA ASP A 133 -1.93 15.41 -21.84
C ASP A 133 -2.42 14.35 -22.83
N HIS A 134 -3.51 13.65 -22.46
CA HIS A 134 -4.09 12.54 -23.21
C HIS A 134 -5.61 12.44 -23.04
N GLY A 135 -6.28 13.58 -23.10
CA GLY A 135 -7.73 13.68 -22.90
C GLY A 135 -8.55 12.86 -23.90
N THR A 136 -8.17 12.84 -25.17
CA THR A 136 -8.83 11.99 -26.18
C THR A 136 -8.70 10.50 -25.82
N LEU A 137 -7.53 10.06 -25.36
CA LEU A 137 -7.32 8.66 -24.94
C LEU A 137 -8.21 8.31 -23.74
N ASN A 138 -8.34 9.22 -22.76
CA ASN A 138 -9.28 9.05 -21.65
C ASN A 138 -10.72 8.90 -22.13
N GLY A 139 -11.12 9.69 -23.13
CA GLY A 139 -12.42 9.59 -23.77
C GLY A 139 -12.63 8.25 -24.48
N VAL A 140 -11.61 7.74 -25.16
CA VAL A 140 -11.65 6.41 -25.80
C VAL A 140 -11.84 5.31 -24.75
N TYR A 141 -11.11 5.33 -23.63
CA TYR A 141 -11.31 4.33 -22.58
C TYR A 141 -12.69 4.44 -21.94
N ALA A 142 -13.20 5.66 -21.74
CA ALA A 142 -14.56 5.85 -21.24
C ALA A 142 -15.62 5.33 -22.23
N PHE A 143 -15.42 5.52 -23.54
CA PHE A 143 -16.27 4.97 -24.59
C PHE A 143 -16.24 3.43 -24.60
N LEU A 144 -15.05 2.84 -24.54
CA LEU A 144 -14.85 1.40 -24.47
C LEU A 144 -15.54 0.80 -23.23
N GLU A 145 -15.43 1.45 -22.08
CA GLU A 145 -16.10 1.00 -20.86
C GLU A 145 -17.62 1.11 -20.94
N ARG A 146 -18.14 2.26 -21.40
CA ARG A 146 -19.56 2.57 -21.36
C ARG A 146 -20.35 1.92 -22.51
N VAL A 147 -19.80 1.92 -23.72
CA VAL A 147 -20.48 1.49 -24.96
C VAL A 147 -20.09 0.06 -25.34
N ALA A 148 -18.80 -0.20 -25.44
CA ALA A 148 -18.31 -1.54 -25.80
C ALA A 148 -18.36 -2.53 -24.64
N GLY A 149 -18.43 -2.04 -23.39
CA GLY A 149 -18.48 -2.90 -22.21
C GLY A 149 -17.13 -3.52 -21.83
N VAL A 150 -16.03 -2.94 -22.28
CA VAL A 150 -14.67 -3.36 -21.93
C VAL A 150 -14.35 -2.97 -20.49
N ARG A 151 -13.61 -3.81 -19.77
CA ARG A 151 -13.11 -3.49 -18.44
C ARG A 151 -11.63 -3.82 -18.31
N PHE A 152 -10.92 -2.96 -17.57
CA PHE A 152 -9.49 -3.07 -17.29
C PHE A 152 -9.29 -3.11 -15.77
N TYR A 153 -9.55 -4.27 -15.15
CA TYR A 153 -9.47 -4.40 -13.70
C TYR A 153 -8.03 -4.34 -13.18
N PHE A 154 -7.11 -4.97 -13.91
CA PHE A 154 -5.67 -4.92 -13.63
C PHE A 154 -4.85 -5.20 -14.90
N ALA A 155 -3.54 -5.03 -14.81
CA ALA A 155 -2.64 -5.15 -15.96
C ALA A 155 -2.69 -6.54 -16.61
N GLY A 156 -2.66 -6.57 -17.93
CA GLY A 156 -2.61 -7.80 -18.74
C GLY A 156 -3.98 -8.39 -19.10
N ASP A 157 -3.93 -9.51 -19.84
CA ASP A 157 -5.14 -10.12 -20.39
C ASP A 157 -6.06 -10.72 -19.32
N LEU A 158 -5.48 -11.26 -18.24
CA LEU A 158 -6.29 -11.79 -17.13
C LEU A 158 -7.15 -10.70 -16.47
N GLY A 159 -6.67 -9.45 -16.42
CA GLY A 159 -7.41 -8.32 -15.88
C GLY A 159 -8.34 -7.61 -16.88
N THR A 160 -8.29 -8.01 -18.15
CA THR A 160 -9.06 -7.37 -19.21
C THR A 160 -10.29 -8.19 -19.61
N CYS A 161 -11.48 -7.60 -19.53
CA CYS A 161 -12.73 -8.24 -19.93
C CYS A 161 -13.27 -7.57 -21.20
N VAL A 162 -13.55 -8.36 -22.23
CA VAL A 162 -14.17 -7.93 -23.49
C VAL A 162 -15.33 -8.85 -23.80
N ALA A 163 -16.55 -8.28 -23.86
CA ALA A 163 -17.74 -9.03 -24.27
C ALA A 163 -17.95 -8.88 -25.78
N ARG A 164 -18.35 -9.97 -26.43
CA ARG A 164 -18.81 -9.95 -27.83
C ARG A 164 -20.16 -9.26 -27.93
N LYS A 165 -20.31 -8.42 -28.96
CA LYS A 165 -21.56 -7.75 -29.32
C LYS A 165 -21.68 -7.70 -30.83
N ASP A 166 -22.90 -7.83 -31.33
CA ASP A 166 -23.19 -7.70 -32.76
C ASP A 166 -23.22 -6.22 -33.20
N ALA A 167 -23.61 -5.35 -32.28
CA ALA A 167 -23.67 -3.91 -32.53
C ALA A 167 -23.45 -3.09 -31.25
N LEU A 168 -22.94 -1.87 -31.41
CA LEU A 168 -22.80 -0.88 -30.34
C LEU A 168 -23.80 0.25 -30.61
N LYS A 169 -24.68 0.50 -29.65
CA LYS A 169 -25.67 1.58 -29.71
C LYS A 169 -25.17 2.77 -28.90
N VAL A 170 -25.08 3.92 -29.55
CA VAL A 170 -24.65 5.18 -28.95
C VAL A 170 -25.81 6.15 -28.91
N PRO A 171 -26.24 6.60 -27.72
CA PRO A 171 -27.29 7.64 -27.62
C PRO A 171 -26.83 8.96 -28.21
N GLU A 172 -27.73 9.70 -28.85
CA GLU A 172 -27.46 11.05 -29.35
C GLU A 172 -27.20 12.01 -28.20
N GLY A 173 -26.29 12.96 -28.43
CA GLY A 173 -26.03 14.04 -27.49
C GLY A 173 -24.58 14.33 -27.24
N ARG A 174 -24.36 15.37 -26.42
CA ARG A 174 -23.03 15.85 -26.02
C ARG A 174 -22.81 15.56 -24.52
N VAL A 175 -21.72 14.91 -24.22
CA VAL A 175 -21.31 14.58 -22.83
C VAL A 175 -19.92 15.17 -22.59
N VAL A 176 -19.79 16.02 -21.60
CA VAL A 176 -18.48 16.44 -21.06
C VAL A 176 -18.20 15.63 -19.82
N LYS A 177 -17.01 15.08 -19.73
CA LYS A 177 -16.54 14.34 -18.55
C LYS A 177 -15.22 14.89 -18.09
N GLU A 178 -15.16 15.18 -16.82
CA GLU A 178 -14.00 15.67 -16.11
C GLU A 178 -13.80 14.86 -14.85
N PRO A 179 -12.55 14.60 -14.43
CA PRO A 179 -12.33 13.93 -13.17
C PRO A 179 -12.69 14.84 -12.00
N ALA A 180 -13.35 14.29 -10.99
CA ALA A 180 -13.65 15.03 -9.75
C ALA A 180 -12.38 15.36 -8.95
N LEU A 181 -11.35 14.48 -9.00
CA LEU A 181 -10.06 14.70 -8.38
C LEU A 181 -8.97 14.86 -9.45
N THR A 182 -8.18 15.93 -9.37
CA THR A 182 -7.15 16.27 -10.36
C THR A 182 -5.99 15.27 -10.33
N ILE A 183 -5.55 14.82 -9.14
CA ILE A 183 -4.50 13.82 -9.00
C ILE A 183 -5.12 12.46 -8.67
N ARG A 184 -4.77 11.47 -9.47
CA ARG A 184 -5.25 10.09 -9.39
C ARG A 184 -4.08 9.18 -9.70
N LYS A 185 -3.37 8.77 -8.65
CA LYS A 185 -2.10 8.05 -8.81
C LYS A 185 -2.00 6.92 -7.81
N TRP A 186 -1.40 5.85 -8.24
CA TRP A 186 -0.99 4.75 -7.37
C TRP A 186 0.31 4.11 -7.86
N SER A 187 1.04 3.49 -6.96
CA SER A 187 2.20 2.68 -7.29
C SER A 187 1.88 1.20 -7.10
N GLU A 188 2.10 0.43 -8.14
CA GLU A 188 2.04 -1.02 -8.12
C GLU A 188 3.46 -1.58 -8.05
N TYR A 189 3.84 -2.13 -6.92
CA TYR A 189 5.14 -2.77 -6.71
C TYR A 189 5.11 -4.29 -6.94
N SER A 190 4.09 -4.85 -7.60
CA SER A 190 4.02 -6.29 -7.79
C SER A 190 5.09 -6.82 -8.74
N ASP A 191 5.53 -8.04 -8.50
CA ASP A 191 6.46 -8.79 -9.36
C ASP A 191 5.81 -9.41 -10.60
N GLY A 192 4.49 -9.18 -10.81
CA GLY A 192 3.76 -9.68 -11.97
C GLY A 192 3.49 -11.18 -11.95
N GLU A 193 3.14 -11.68 -10.82
CA GLU A 193 2.89 -13.09 -10.53
C GLU A 193 1.85 -13.76 -11.44
N TRP A 194 1.09 -12.97 -12.18
CA TRP A 194 0.13 -13.42 -13.20
C TRP A 194 0.67 -13.32 -14.64
N VAL A 195 1.93 -12.93 -14.83
CA VAL A 195 2.58 -12.86 -16.15
C VAL A 195 3.51 -14.04 -16.28
N ASP A 196 3.22 -14.92 -17.23
CA ASP A 196 4.02 -16.11 -17.48
C ASP A 196 5.23 -15.83 -18.40
N GLY A 197 6.30 -16.55 -18.18
CA GLY A 197 7.45 -16.61 -19.06
C GLY A 197 8.74 -15.99 -18.51
N PRO A 198 9.89 -16.27 -19.15
CA PRO A 198 11.20 -15.84 -18.67
C PRO A 198 11.40 -14.31 -18.68
N ASP A 199 10.63 -13.59 -19.50
CA ASP A 199 10.64 -12.13 -19.58
C ASP A 199 9.54 -11.45 -18.77
N ALA A 200 8.88 -12.17 -17.87
CA ALA A 200 7.72 -11.67 -17.11
C ALA A 200 7.99 -10.31 -16.44
N LYS A 201 9.12 -10.16 -15.75
CA LYS A 201 9.51 -8.89 -15.10
C LYS A 201 9.71 -7.75 -16.09
N ARG A 202 10.27 -8.03 -17.26
CA ARG A 202 10.50 -7.03 -18.31
C ARG A 202 9.20 -6.60 -19.01
N ALA A 203 8.30 -7.55 -19.24
CA ALA A 203 7.00 -7.29 -19.85
C ALA A 203 6.03 -6.54 -18.89
N LEU A 204 6.20 -6.73 -17.60
CA LEU A 204 5.27 -6.22 -16.59
C LEU A 204 5.24 -4.70 -16.52
N HIS A 205 6.38 -4.01 -16.59
CA HIS A 205 6.43 -2.56 -16.45
C HIS A 205 5.60 -1.81 -17.50
N PRO A 206 5.74 -2.10 -18.81
CA PRO A 206 4.87 -1.52 -19.84
C PRO A 206 3.39 -1.84 -19.62
N MET A 207 3.06 -3.05 -19.15
CA MET A 207 1.69 -3.47 -18.88
C MET A 207 1.07 -2.69 -17.72
N LYS A 208 1.81 -2.44 -16.63
CA LYS A 208 1.37 -1.61 -15.51
C LYS A 208 1.17 -0.17 -15.95
N ALA A 209 2.13 0.41 -16.66
CA ALA A 209 2.02 1.78 -17.17
C ALA A 209 0.80 1.93 -18.12
N LEU A 210 0.54 0.94 -18.96
CA LEU A 210 -0.65 0.90 -19.81
C LEU A 210 -1.94 0.77 -18.98
N ASN A 211 -1.92 0.00 -17.88
CA ASN A 211 -3.07 -0.12 -17.00
C ASN A 211 -3.38 1.20 -16.27
N LEU A 212 -2.38 2.00 -15.93
CA LEU A 212 -2.58 3.36 -15.42
C LEU A 212 -3.32 4.22 -16.43
N LEU A 213 -2.91 4.22 -17.71
CA LEU A 213 -3.63 4.94 -18.78
C LEU A 213 -5.06 4.44 -18.95
N ARG A 214 -5.28 3.11 -19.01
CA ARG A 214 -6.59 2.48 -19.17
C ARG A 214 -7.55 2.80 -18.02
N ASN A 215 -7.02 3.00 -16.82
CA ASN A 215 -7.78 3.44 -15.65
C ASN A 215 -7.76 4.97 -15.47
N ARG A 216 -7.28 5.71 -16.48
CA ARG A 216 -7.32 7.17 -16.54
C ARG A 216 -6.62 7.82 -15.34
N ALA A 217 -5.42 7.31 -14.98
CA ALA A 217 -4.54 7.98 -14.03
C ALA A 217 -4.22 9.41 -14.50
N SER A 218 -3.91 10.30 -13.57
CA SER A 218 -3.78 11.72 -13.89
C SER A 218 -2.55 12.04 -14.73
N THR A 219 -2.73 12.94 -15.68
CA THR A 219 -1.66 13.62 -16.42
C THR A 219 -0.77 14.43 -15.48
N ARG A 220 -1.39 15.15 -14.55
CA ARG A 220 -0.68 15.99 -13.56
C ARG A 220 -0.18 15.16 -12.40
N ASN A 221 1.03 15.50 -11.96
CA ASN A 221 1.65 14.96 -10.77
C ASN A 221 2.53 16.03 -10.16
N TYR A 222 2.29 16.39 -8.90
CA TYR A 222 3.23 17.18 -8.12
C TYR A 222 4.21 16.22 -7.45
N GLY A 223 5.51 16.43 -7.63
CA GLY A 223 6.53 15.73 -6.84
C GLY A 223 6.44 16.19 -5.38
N CYS A 224 6.35 15.27 -4.46
CA CYS A 224 6.44 15.53 -3.03
C CYS A 224 6.86 14.23 -2.34
N CYS A 225 8.17 14.05 -2.18
CA CYS A 225 8.75 12.87 -1.55
C CYS A 225 10.21 13.14 -1.20
N HIS A 226 10.47 13.62 0.03
CA HIS A 226 11.82 13.87 0.57
C HIS A 226 12.71 14.70 -0.35
N GLY A 227 12.16 15.77 -0.96
CA GLY A 227 12.80 16.56 -2.01
C GLY A 227 14.12 17.18 -1.62
N LEU A 228 14.33 17.51 -0.35
CA LEU A 228 15.60 18.07 0.13
C LEU A 228 16.79 17.12 -0.09
N ASN A 229 16.60 15.82 -0.21
CA ASN A 229 17.66 14.88 -0.57
C ASN A 229 18.22 15.14 -1.97
N GLY A 230 17.43 15.69 -2.88
CA GLY A 230 17.84 15.99 -4.24
C GLY A 230 18.90 17.09 -4.36
N PHE A 231 19.07 17.92 -3.34
CA PHE A 231 20.12 18.94 -3.29
C PHE A 231 21.47 18.39 -2.81
N CYS A 232 21.54 17.10 -2.42
CA CYS A 232 22.80 16.41 -2.07
C CYS A 232 23.60 17.09 -0.96
N TYR A 233 22.92 17.50 0.12
CA TYR A 233 23.56 18.26 1.19
C TYR A 233 24.63 17.47 1.94
N VAL A 234 24.49 16.14 2.04
CA VAL A 234 25.52 15.30 2.69
C VAL A 234 26.82 15.32 1.89
N GLU A 235 26.73 15.17 0.58
CA GLU A 235 27.89 15.20 -0.33
C GLU A 235 28.56 16.58 -0.37
N ARG A 236 27.78 17.66 -0.23
CA ARG A 236 28.29 19.05 -0.31
C ARG A 236 28.83 19.56 1.00
N PHE A 237 28.22 19.19 2.12
CA PHE A 237 28.46 19.85 3.41
C PHE A 237 28.71 18.87 4.57
N GLY A 238 28.61 17.55 4.38
CA GLY A 238 28.71 16.57 5.46
C GLY A 238 30.02 16.66 6.26
N GLU A 239 31.14 16.91 5.58
CA GLU A 239 32.46 17.07 6.21
C GLU A 239 32.74 18.52 6.64
N SER A 240 32.39 19.50 5.80
CA SER A 240 32.76 20.90 6.02
C SER A 240 31.85 21.67 6.98
N HIS A 241 30.58 21.27 7.06
CA HIS A 241 29.54 21.93 7.85
C HIS A 241 28.67 20.93 8.61
N PRO A 242 29.21 20.14 9.54
CA PRO A 242 28.43 19.17 10.29
C PRO A 242 27.29 19.81 11.10
N GLU A 243 27.39 21.09 11.44
CA GLU A 243 26.33 21.85 12.13
C GLU A 243 25.08 22.07 11.30
N TYR A 244 25.12 21.83 9.99
CA TYR A 244 23.95 21.86 9.11
C TYR A 244 23.01 20.66 9.32
N PHE A 245 23.50 19.61 9.98
CA PHE A 245 22.74 18.39 10.21
C PHE A 245 22.13 18.34 11.61
N ALA A 246 20.96 17.72 11.72
CA ALA A 246 20.21 17.61 12.96
C ALA A 246 20.97 16.83 14.04
N VAL A 247 20.69 17.13 15.28
CA VAL A 247 21.18 16.40 16.45
C VAL A 247 20.07 15.51 16.98
N ASN A 248 20.34 14.22 17.17
CA ASN A 248 19.41 13.29 17.76
C ASN A 248 19.29 13.49 19.30
N TYR A 249 18.39 12.75 19.94
CA TYR A 249 18.18 12.85 21.40
C TYR A 249 19.38 12.39 22.25
N LYS A 250 20.38 11.71 21.65
CA LYS A 250 21.63 11.30 22.30
C LYS A 250 22.76 12.30 22.16
N GLY A 251 22.56 13.34 21.32
CA GLY A 251 23.57 14.35 21.03
C GLY A 251 24.37 14.11 19.74
N ASP A 252 24.11 13.03 18.99
CA ASP A 252 24.84 12.69 17.78
C ASP A 252 24.30 13.44 16.57
N ARG A 253 25.18 13.83 15.63
CA ARG A 253 24.80 14.43 14.34
C ARG A 253 24.27 13.36 13.40
N MET A 254 23.11 13.63 12.79
CA MET A 254 22.38 12.70 11.91
C MET A 254 22.81 12.87 10.44
N ILE A 255 24.11 12.75 10.15
CA ILE A 255 24.68 12.84 8.79
C ILE A 255 24.54 11.48 8.08
N GLU A 256 24.89 10.42 8.81
CA GLU A 256 24.82 9.05 8.30
C GLU A 256 23.38 8.52 8.29
N GLY A 257 23.11 7.55 7.44
CA GLY A 257 21.81 6.91 7.30
C GLY A 257 21.72 6.12 5.99
N LYS A 258 20.55 5.51 5.75
CA LYS A 258 20.28 4.73 4.53
C LYS A 258 19.15 5.37 3.71
N GLY A 259 19.32 5.41 2.40
CA GLY A 259 18.28 5.86 1.48
C GLY A 259 17.77 7.27 1.80
N TRP A 260 16.46 7.42 1.86
CA TRP A 260 15.77 8.69 2.08
C TRP A 260 15.93 9.26 3.50
N ALA A 261 16.34 8.44 4.48
CA ALA A 261 16.57 8.84 5.88
C ALA A 261 18.01 9.30 6.16
N ARG A 262 18.82 9.60 5.14
CA ARG A 262 20.19 10.06 5.28
C ARG A 262 20.27 11.59 5.33
N GLY A 263 21.07 12.13 6.25
CA GLY A 263 21.40 13.55 6.30
C GLY A 263 20.25 14.44 6.76
N HIS A 264 19.63 14.12 7.91
CA HIS A 264 18.60 14.98 8.50
C HIS A 264 19.13 16.38 8.77
N LEU A 265 18.38 17.41 8.39
CA LEU A 265 18.83 18.80 8.41
C LEU A 265 18.43 19.54 9.69
N CYS A 266 19.31 20.43 10.14
CA CYS A 266 19.06 21.32 11.26
C CYS A 266 18.47 22.66 10.77
N PHE A 267 17.15 22.78 10.74
CA PHE A 267 16.45 23.98 10.23
C PHE A 267 16.65 25.25 11.05
N SER A 268 17.50 25.27 12.09
CA SER A 268 17.94 26.45 12.81
C SER A 268 19.42 26.80 12.53
N SER A 269 20.05 26.12 11.56
CA SER A 269 21.45 26.38 11.14
C SER A 269 21.52 27.15 9.82
N GLY A 270 22.73 27.38 9.34
CA GLY A 270 23.00 28.03 8.06
C GLY A 270 22.50 27.25 6.83
N ILE A 271 22.08 26.00 6.97
CA ILE A 271 21.49 25.19 5.87
C ILE A 271 20.27 25.88 5.25
N ARG A 272 19.51 26.66 6.03
CA ARG A 272 18.34 27.42 5.53
C ARG A 272 18.75 28.38 4.40
N ASP A 273 19.91 29.05 4.54
CA ASP A 273 20.41 29.97 3.53
C ASP A 273 20.87 29.22 2.29
N GLU A 274 21.50 28.06 2.45
CA GLU A 274 21.90 27.23 1.31
C GLU A 274 20.70 26.67 0.56
N ILE A 275 19.66 26.22 1.25
CA ILE A 275 18.40 25.77 0.63
C ILE A 275 17.76 26.93 -0.17
N PHE A 276 17.67 28.13 0.43
CA PHE A 276 17.15 29.30 -0.27
C PHE A 276 17.95 29.63 -1.53
N LYS A 277 19.29 29.67 -1.44
CA LYS A 277 20.18 29.97 -2.58
C LYS A 277 20.03 28.89 -3.69
N ASP A 278 19.90 27.64 -3.34
CA ASP A 278 19.70 26.55 -4.30
C ASP A 278 18.36 26.70 -5.03
N CYS A 279 17.27 26.99 -4.30
CA CYS A 279 15.97 27.28 -4.88
C CYS A 279 16.01 28.49 -5.82
N LEU A 280 16.66 29.57 -5.41
CA LEU A 280 16.80 30.80 -6.20
C LEU A 280 17.62 30.57 -7.48
N SER A 281 18.72 29.85 -7.38
CA SER A 281 19.59 29.48 -8.51
C SER A 281 18.80 28.62 -9.54
N TYR A 282 18.03 27.65 -9.07
CA TYR A 282 17.12 26.88 -9.92
C TYR A 282 16.11 27.77 -10.67
N LEU A 283 15.47 28.70 -9.96
CA LEU A 283 14.45 29.60 -10.53
C LEU A 283 15.04 30.59 -11.53
N LYS A 284 16.31 30.98 -11.35
CA LYS A 284 17.06 31.78 -12.32
C LYS A 284 17.52 30.99 -13.55
N GLY A 285 17.33 29.66 -13.56
CA GLY A 285 17.75 28.79 -14.65
C GLY A 285 19.25 28.50 -14.69
N GLU A 286 19.95 28.71 -13.56
CA GLU A 286 21.40 28.46 -13.45
C GLU A 286 21.66 26.93 -13.47
N ASP A 287 22.84 26.53 -13.95
CA ASP A 287 23.27 25.14 -13.91
C ASP A 287 23.55 24.71 -12.45
N PRO A 288 23.08 23.52 -11.99
CA PRO A 288 23.27 23.09 -10.61
C PRO A 288 24.72 22.99 -10.16
N SER A 289 25.70 22.88 -11.09
CA SER A 289 27.13 22.87 -10.79
C SER A 289 27.60 24.19 -10.18
N VAL A 290 26.93 25.32 -10.48
CA VAL A 290 27.20 26.64 -9.85
C VAL A 290 27.02 26.57 -8.34
N ARG A 291 26.12 25.71 -7.89
CA ARG A 291 25.85 25.44 -6.47
C ARG A 291 26.54 24.19 -5.94
N GLY A 292 27.32 23.49 -6.75
CA GLY A 292 27.97 22.25 -6.39
C GLY A 292 26.97 21.06 -6.22
N VAL A 293 25.79 21.14 -6.82
CA VAL A 293 24.80 20.05 -6.79
C VAL A 293 25.17 19.00 -7.86
N PRO A 294 25.51 17.76 -7.48
CA PRO A 294 25.85 16.72 -8.45
C PRO A 294 24.61 16.23 -9.20
N ASN A 295 24.76 15.94 -10.49
CA ASN A 295 23.72 15.29 -11.28
C ASN A 295 23.65 13.79 -10.96
N MET A 296 22.77 13.41 -10.03
CA MET A 296 22.61 12.02 -9.58
C MET A 296 22.05 11.10 -10.68
N HIS A 297 21.27 11.63 -11.60
CA HIS A 297 20.62 10.85 -12.67
C HIS A 297 21.47 10.76 -13.94
N LYS A 298 22.55 11.51 -14.01
CA LYS A 298 23.46 11.56 -15.19
C LYS A 298 22.71 11.81 -16.50
N THR A 299 21.63 12.60 -16.45
CA THR A 299 20.79 12.96 -17.61
C THR A 299 20.63 14.48 -17.68
N ASP A 300 20.45 15.00 -18.91
CA ASP A 300 20.16 16.45 -19.09
C ASP A 300 18.74 16.82 -18.65
N GLN A 301 17.85 15.84 -18.53
CA GLN A 301 16.45 16.08 -18.18
C GLN A 301 16.24 16.46 -16.71
N PHE A 302 17.12 16.01 -15.80
CA PHE A 302 17.00 16.20 -14.34
C PHE A 302 18.27 16.78 -13.75
N LYS A 303 18.75 17.89 -14.31
CA LYS A 303 19.98 18.55 -13.82
C LYS A 303 19.93 18.87 -12.33
N TRP A 304 18.77 19.36 -11.84
CA TRP A 304 18.51 19.65 -10.42
C TRP A 304 17.88 18.46 -9.68
N ASN A 305 18.04 17.25 -10.20
CA ASN A 305 17.45 16.00 -9.67
C ASN A 305 15.91 16.03 -9.63
N TYR A 306 15.29 15.20 -8.79
CA TYR A 306 13.84 15.01 -8.75
C TYR A 306 13.08 16.05 -7.90
N ASN A 307 13.76 16.86 -7.14
CA ASN A 307 13.19 17.84 -6.22
C ASN A 307 12.73 19.14 -6.90
N THR A 308 13.07 19.33 -8.15
CA THR A 308 12.70 20.52 -8.93
C THR A 308 12.24 20.13 -10.32
N THR A 309 11.05 20.57 -10.74
CA THR A 309 10.53 20.32 -12.08
C THR A 309 9.53 21.41 -12.46
N LYS A 310 9.66 22.02 -13.65
CA LYS A 310 8.67 22.91 -14.26
C LYS A 310 7.94 23.84 -13.28
N ASN A 311 8.65 24.71 -12.59
CA ASN A 311 8.10 25.74 -11.69
C ASN A 311 7.59 25.20 -10.33
N TYR A 312 7.94 24.00 -9.91
CA TYR A 312 7.74 23.59 -8.53
C TYR A 312 9.05 23.14 -7.87
N ILE A 313 9.09 23.25 -6.54
CA ILE A 313 10.20 22.83 -5.68
C ILE A 313 9.63 22.00 -4.54
N ASP A 314 10.17 20.80 -4.33
CA ASP A 314 9.83 19.94 -3.21
C ASP A 314 10.79 20.23 -2.04
N LEU A 315 10.23 20.78 -0.96
CA LEU A 315 10.98 21.09 0.27
C LEU A 315 10.75 20.08 1.39
N MET A 316 10.21 18.90 1.09
CA MET A 316 9.98 17.87 2.09
C MET A 316 11.31 17.40 2.69
N PRO A 317 11.43 17.37 4.05
CA PRO A 317 12.59 16.83 4.76
C PRO A 317 12.85 15.34 4.47
N GLN A 318 14.00 14.86 4.97
CA GLN A 318 14.38 13.46 4.94
C GLN A 318 13.34 12.55 5.62
N ASP A 319 13.34 11.28 5.26
CA ASP A 319 12.39 10.31 5.81
C ASP A 319 12.60 10.07 7.31
N GLY A 320 11.50 9.80 8.03
CA GLY A 320 11.47 9.39 9.43
C GLY A 320 11.09 10.49 10.43
N GLY A 321 11.33 11.75 10.16
CA GLY A 321 11.00 12.88 11.04
C GLY A 321 12.00 13.99 10.92
N ALA A 322 11.70 15.15 11.51
CA ALA A 322 12.50 16.35 11.37
C ALA A 322 12.92 17.01 12.71
N SER A 323 12.66 16.34 13.84
CA SER A 323 13.07 16.85 15.15
C SER A 323 14.59 16.92 15.27
N CYS A 324 15.09 18.12 15.62
CA CYS A 324 16.47 18.35 15.95
C CYS A 324 16.58 18.80 17.42
N TYR A 325 17.48 18.18 18.16
CA TYR A 325 17.65 18.42 19.61
C TYR A 325 18.80 19.37 19.94
N CYS A 326 19.33 20.14 18.98
CA CYS A 326 20.22 21.25 19.30
C CYS A 326 19.46 22.36 20.07
N GLU A 327 20.15 23.20 20.82
CA GLU A 327 19.53 24.19 21.72
C GLU A 327 18.56 25.14 20.99
N LYS A 328 18.89 25.57 19.76
CA LYS A 328 18.03 26.47 18.97
C LYS A 328 16.75 25.76 18.51
N CYS A 329 16.85 24.51 18.02
CA CYS A 329 15.69 23.77 17.55
C CYS A 329 14.78 23.33 18.71
N LYS A 330 15.34 22.92 19.86
CA LYS A 330 14.55 22.55 21.05
C LYS A 330 13.56 23.64 21.47
N ALA A 331 13.93 24.91 21.31
CA ALA A 331 13.08 26.03 21.66
C ALA A 331 11.82 26.12 20.74
N LEU A 332 11.89 25.57 19.54
CA LEU A 332 10.83 25.57 18.53
C LEU A 332 10.00 24.29 18.53
N LEU A 333 10.45 23.22 19.20
CA LEU A 333 9.70 21.98 19.29
C LEU A 333 8.48 22.16 20.21
N ARG A 334 7.35 21.54 19.85
CA ARG A 334 6.18 21.44 20.72
C ARG A 334 6.49 20.56 21.92
N LYS A 335 6.40 21.10 23.14
CA LYS A 335 6.79 20.37 24.37
C LYS A 335 5.76 19.35 24.81
N ASP A 336 4.48 19.68 24.62
CA ASP A 336 3.35 18.89 25.11
C ASP A 336 2.76 17.96 24.05
N ASP A 337 3.33 17.95 22.84
CA ASP A 337 2.88 17.14 21.72
C ASP A 337 4.07 16.50 20.99
N ARG A 338 4.55 15.39 21.52
CA ARG A 338 5.70 14.66 20.97
C ARG A 338 5.44 14.09 19.56
N ALA A 339 4.19 13.77 19.26
CA ALA A 339 3.80 13.21 17.97
C ALA A 339 3.94 14.23 16.84
N HIS A 340 3.84 15.52 17.15
CA HIS A 340 3.90 16.62 16.19
C HIS A 340 4.95 17.69 16.60
N ALA A 341 6.02 17.23 17.26
CA ALA A 341 7.00 18.10 17.91
C ALA A 341 7.65 19.07 16.91
N ALA A 342 7.98 18.64 15.71
CA ALA A 342 8.70 19.43 14.72
C ALA A 342 7.80 20.32 13.84
N THR A 343 6.48 20.38 14.08
CA THR A 343 5.54 21.13 13.23
C THR A 343 5.96 22.59 13.05
N GLU A 344 6.19 23.34 14.12
CA GLU A 344 6.54 24.75 14.02
C GLU A 344 7.93 24.96 13.38
N LEU A 345 8.88 24.08 13.67
CA LEU A 345 10.22 24.11 13.13
C LEU A 345 10.22 23.97 11.60
N VAL A 346 9.54 22.95 11.10
CA VAL A 346 9.54 22.62 9.66
C VAL A 346 8.69 23.60 8.86
N TRP A 347 7.45 23.86 9.28
CA TRP A 347 6.56 24.73 8.54
C TRP A 347 6.99 26.19 8.58
N GLY A 348 7.59 26.65 9.70
CA GLY A 348 8.20 27.98 9.79
C GLY A 348 9.35 28.15 8.81
N PHE A 349 10.19 27.14 8.67
CA PHE A 349 11.27 27.11 7.67
C PHE A 349 10.72 27.18 6.24
N VAL A 350 9.72 26.39 5.90
CA VAL A 350 9.12 26.36 4.54
C VAL A 350 8.48 27.72 4.21
N ALA A 351 7.75 28.30 5.16
CA ALA A 351 7.15 29.65 4.99
C ALA A 351 8.21 30.71 4.73
N GLU A 352 9.31 30.71 5.51
CA GLU A 352 10.42 31.64 5.33
C GLU A 352 11.07 31.54 3.95
N VAL A 353 11.34 30.29 3.48
CA VAL A 353 11.92 30.11 2.12
C VAL A 353 10.98 30.66 1.06
N ALA A 354 9.66 30.39 1.16
CA ALA A 354 8.67 30.91 0.24
C ALA A 354 8.61 32.44 0.22
N GLU A 355 8.62 33.07 1.40
CA GLU A 355 8.63 34.55 1.54
C GLU A 355 9.91 35.20 0.99
N ARG A 356 11.07 34.57 1.22
CA ARG A 356 12.34 35.04 0.70
C ARG A 356 12.37 34.98 -0.83
N LEU A 357 11.87 33.88 -1.43
CA LEU A 357 11.77 33.77 -2.88
C LEU A 357 10.80 34.81 -3.46
N ALA A 358 9.68 35.10 -2.77
CA ALA A 358 8.77 36.16 -3.20
C ALA A 358 9.40 37.54 -3.20
N LYS A 359 10.27 37.86 -2.24
CA LYS A 359 11.05 39.12 -2.22
C LYS A 359 12.03 39.24 -3.40
N GLU A 360 12.51 38.11 -3.92
CA GLU A 360 13.32 38.04 -5.14
C GLU A 360 12.50 38.05 -6.43
N GLY A 361 11.17 38.17 -6.35
CA GLY A 361 10.27 38.23 -7.48
C GLY A 361 9.83 36.83 -7.99
N PHE A 362 10.05 35.76 -7.25
CA PHE A 362 9.69 34.40 -7.61
C PHE A 362 8.60 33.84 -6.71
N ALA A 363 7.56 33.22 -7.32
CA ALA A 363 6.51 32.53 -6.59
C ALA A 363 6.27 31.11 -7.17
N PRO A 364 7.26 30.21 -7.08
CA PRO A 364 7.11 28.84 -7.56
C PRO A 364 6.05 28.11 -6.74
N THR A 365 5.45 27.04 -7.30
CA THR A 365 4.73 26.09 -6.46
C THR A 365 5.71 25.36 -5.55
N ILE A 366 5.53 25.46 -4.24
CA ILE A 366 6.29 24.70 -3.25
C ILE A 366 5.45 23.53 -2.79
N THR A 367 5.97 22.32 -2.94
CA THR A 367 5.32 21.10 -2.43
C THR A 367 5.93 20.71 -1.09
N MET A 368 5.06 20.29 -0.19
CA MET A 368 5.42 19.87 1.16
C MET A 368 4.47 18.81 1.66
N MET A 369 4.97 17.86 2.42
CA MET A 369 4.14 16.82 3.05
C MET A 369 3.88 17.14 4.52
N SER A 370 2.63 17.00 4.96
CA SER A 370 2.27 16.87 6.36
C SER A 370 2.54 15.42 6.76
N TYR A 371 3.64 15.16 7.48
CA TYR A 371 4.20 13.83 7.67
C TYR A 371 4.97 13.69 8.98
N ALA A 372 5.07 12.47 9.50
CA ALA A 372 5.83 12.13 10.70
C ALA A 372 5.58 13.10 11.87
N ASP A 373 6.62 13.63 12.50
CA ASP A 373 6.55 14.52 13.66
C ASP A 373 6.28 16.02 13.31
N TYR A 374 6.00 16.31 12.03
CA TYR A 374 5.49 17.60 11.56
C TYR A 374 4.12 17.46 10.84
N ASN A 375 3.40 16.39 11.14
CA ASN A 375 2.07 16.09 10.60
C ASN A 375 0.96 16.75 11.42
N ASP A 376 0.98 18.09 11.51
CA ASP A 376 -0.11 18.87 12.09
C ASP A 376 -0.12 20.29 11.48
N LEU A 377 -1.19 21.05 11.74
CA LEU A 377 -1.31 22.41 11.27
C LEU A 377 -0.35 23.33 12.03
N PRO A 378 0.47 24.12 11.33
CA PRO A 378 1.35 25.09 11.97
C PRO A 378 0.58 26.32 12.47
N ARG A 379 1.18 27.02 13.42
CA ARG A 379 0.65 28.31 13.90
C ARG A 379 0.95 29.47 12.93
N CYS A 380 2.09 29.39 12.21
CA CYS A 380 2.47 30.38 11.22
C CYS A 380 1.49 30.41 10.03
N GLN A 381 1.38 31.56 9.37
CA GLN A 381 0.67 31.65 8.09
C GLN A 381 1.50 31.00 7.00
N LEU A 382 0.84 30.33 6.08
CA LEU A 382 1.49 29.71 4.93
C LEU A 382 1.20 30.52 3.66
N PRO A 383 2.21 30.85 2.85
CA PRO A 383 2.01 31.44 1.54
C PRO A 383 1.13 30.59 0.63
N THR A 384 0.32 31.23 -0.23
CA THR A 384 -0.69 30.57 -1.06
C THR A 384 -0.12 29.67 -2.16
N ASN A 385 1.16 29.84 -2.48
CA ASN A 385 1.89 29.01 -3.45
C ASN A 385 2.39 27.68 -2.86
N ILE A 386 2.16 27.41 -1.56
CA ILE A 386 2.46 26.12 -0.94
C ILE A 386 1.32 25.15 -1.22
N LYS A 387 1.67 23.97 -1.72
CA LYS A 387 0.76 22.84 -1.93
C LYS A 387 1.11 21.74 -0.94
N VAL A 388 0.12 21.33 -0.15
CA VAL A 388 0.34 20.36 0.93
C VAL A 388 -0.20 19.00 0.54
N MET A 389 0.64 17.98 0.66
CA MET A 389 0.29 16.57 0.63
C MET A 389 0.16 16.07 2.07
N VAL A 390 -0.92 15.42 2.40
CA VAL A 390 -1.13 14.90 3.75
C VAL A 390 -0.96 13.39 3.76
N ALA A 391 0.02 12.90 4.52
CA ALA A 391 0.25 11.46 4.70
C ALA A 391 -0.66 10.90 5.80
N LYS A 392 -1.46 9.93 5.45
CA LYS A 392 -2.31 9.15 6.37
C LYS A 392 -2.30 7.69 5.98
N THR A 393 -2.51 6.81 6.95
CA THR A 393 -2.56 5.37 6.70
C THR A 393 -3.70 4.97 5.74
N GLY A 394 -4.80 5.70 5.76
CA GLY A 394 -5.87 5.54 4.78
C GLY A 394 -6.74 4.29 5.00
N PRO A 395 -7.12 3.59 3.91
CA PRO A 395 -8.22 2.61 3.94
C PRO A 395 -8.09 1.47 4.94
N TRP A 396 -6.89 0.99 5.23
CA TRP A 396 -6.72 -0.16 6.10
C TRP A 396 -7.03 0.11 7.59
N LYS A 397 -7.07 1.39 7.99
CA LYS A 397 -7.50 1.82 9.32
C LYS A 397 -8.97 2.26 9.40
N ASN A 398 -9.73 2.16 8.31
CA ASN A 398 -11.14 2.59 8.32
C ASN A 398 -12.04 1.71 9.19
N THR A 399 -11.56 0.55 9.63
CA THR A 399 -12.23 -0.30 10.61
C THR A 399 -12.22 0.29 12.03
N ILE A 400 -11.34 1.26 12.31
CA ILE A 400 -11.34 2.02 13.55
C ILE A 400 -12.52 2.99 13.51
N PRO A 401 -13.48 2.89 14.46
CA PRO A 401 -14.64 3.79 14.51
C PRO A 401 -14.23 5.27 14.52
N GLY A 402 -14.87 6.08 13.67
CA GLY A 402 -14.59 7.51 13.56
C GLY A 402 -13.31 7.90 12.79
N ASN A 403 -12.52 6.94 12.28
CA ASN A 403 -11.26 7.26 11.63
C ASN A 403 -11.45 7.99 10.28
N ILE A 404 -12.49 7.63 9.52
CA ILE A 404 -12.78 8.31 8.24
C ILE A 404 -13.17 9.76 8.51
N GLU A 405 -14.04 9.98 9.49
CA GLU A 405 -14.52 11.29 9.91
C GLU A 405 -13.36 12.14 10.46
N ALA A 406 -12.47 11.54 11.24
CA ALA A 406 -11.28 12.22 11.77
C ALA A 406 -10.31 12.64 10.68
N ASP A 407 -10.02 11.75 9.71
CA ASP A 407 -9.18 12.08 8.57
C ASP A 407 -9.83 13.15 7.68
N ALA A 408 -11.13 13.06 7.39
CA ALA A 408 -11.87 14.07 6.65
C ALA A 408 -11.84 15.44 7.33
N ALA A 409 -12.06 15.48 8.65
CA ALA A 409 -11.98 16.71 9.44
C ALA A 409 -10.56 17.32 9.42
N PHE A 410 -9.54 16.48 9.45
CA PHE A 410 -8.14 16.92 9.34
C PHE A 410 -7.84 17.54 7.97
N TYR A 411 -8.30 16.92 6.88
CA TYR A 411 -8.17 17.49 5.52
C TYR A 411 -8.96 18.79 5.37
N ALA A 412 -10.16 18.88 5.94
CA ALA A 412 -10.94 20.11 5.97
C ALA A 412 -10.23 21.24 6.75
N SER A 413 -9.52 20.91 7.82
CA SER A 413 -8.71 21.87 8.57
C SER A 413 -7.54 22.41 7.75
N TRP A 414 -6.88 21.56 6.98
CA TRP A 414 -5.84 21.98 6.02
C TRP A 414 -6.42 22.82 4.88
N GLU A 415 -7.58 22.41 4.32
CA GLU A 415 -8.28 23.19 3.29
C GLU A 415 -8.57 24.63 3.76
N LYS A 416 -9.08 24.76 4.99
CA LYS A 416 -9.32 26.08 5.62
C LYS A 416 -8.02 26.86 5.81
N ARG A 417 -6.92 26.20 6.21
CA ARG A 417 -5.62 26.85 6.45
C ARG A 417 -4.98 27.37 5.18
N LEU A 418 -5.10 26.64 4.08
CA LEU A 418 -4.48 26.97 2.80
C LEU A 418 -5.37 27.83 1.88
N GLY A 419 -6.66 27.96 2.18
CA GLY A 419 -7.64 28.52 1.26
C GLY A 419 -7.86 27.69 0.00
N GLY A 420 -7.52 26.39 0.06
CA GLY A 420 -7.66 25.42 -1.04
C GLY A 420 -7.38 24.00 -0.57
N LYS A 421 -7.92 23.03 -1.32
CA LYS A 421 -7.80 21.61 -0.94
C LYS A 421 -6.37 21.10 -1.00
N THR A 422 -6.10 20.07 -0.22
CA THR A 422 -4.86 19.27 -0.23
C THR A 422 -4.99 18.07 -1.16
N TRP A 423 -3.88 17.35 -1.42
CA TRP A 423 -3.94 15.98 -1.88
C TRP A 423 -3.38 15.05 -0.81
N ILE A 424 -3.64 13.76 -0.92
CA ILE A 424 -3.29 12.80 0.13
C ILE A 424 -2.36 11.72 -0.37
N TRP A 425 -1.47 11.30 0.51
CA TRP A 425 -0.66 10.09 0.40
C TRP A 425 -1.23 9.06 1.36
N THR A 426 -1.66 7.93 0.85
CA THR A 426 -2.21 6.86 1.67
C THR A 426 -1.41 5.57 1.48
N TYR A 427 -1.38 4.77 2.53
CA TYR A 427 -0.79 3.45 2.56
C TYR A 427 -1.90 2.41 2.71
N PRO A 428 -2.57 2.03 1.63
CA PRO A 428 -3.74 1.13 1.71
C PRO A 428 -3.43 -0.21 2.32
N ARG A 429 -2.17 -0.65 2.23
CA ARG A 429 -1.65 -1.80 2.93
C ARG A 429 -0.19 -1.55 3.28
N ARG A 430 0.10 -1.44 4.57
CA ARG A 430 1.44 -1.26 5.10
C ARG A 430 1.94 -2.56 5.75
N GLY A 431 3.16 -2.99 5.41
CA GLY A 431 3.72 -4.28 5.79
C GLY A 431 3.96 -4.50 7.29
N GLU A 432 4.05 -3.43 8.09
CA GLU A 432 4.38 -3.49 9.52
C GLU A 432 3.38 -4.29 10.38
N THR A 433 2.14 -4.39 9.93
CA THR A 433 1.04 -5.00 10.69
C THR A 433 0.42 -6.21 10.02
N LEU A 434 0.80 -6.51 8.77
CA LEU A 434 0.20 -7.57 7.99
C LEU A 434 1.29 -8.45 7.38
N ASP A 435 1.25 -9.76 7.64
CA ASP A 435 2.08 -10.71 6.94
C ASP A 435 1.76 -10.69 5.44
N TYR A 436 2.80 -10.77 4.64
CA TYR A 436 2.69 -10.86 3.18
C TYR A 436 1.87 -12.06 2.70
N ASP A 437 1.65 -13.05 3.58
CA ASP A 437 0.91 -14.28 3.27
C ASP A 437 -0.58 -14.22 3.60
N LEU A 438 -1.08 -13.07 4.09
CA LEU A 438 -2.49 -12.87 4.38
C LEU A 438 -3.20 -12.13 3.24
N PRO A 439 -4.36 -12.62 2.78
CA PRO A 439 -5.18 -11.89 1.83
C PRO A 439 -5.64 -10.53 2.41
N GLY A 440 -5.18 -9.43 1.80
CA GLY A 440 -5.57 -8.07 2.17
C GLY A 440 -6.75 -7.54 1.34
N TRP A 441 -7.59 -8.40 0.82
CA TRP A 441 -8.71 -8.07 -0.06
C TRP A 441 -9.77 -7.24 0.67
N ALA A 442 -9.93 -5.97 0.32
CA ALA A 442 -10.87 -5.06 0.96
C ALA A 442 -11.35 -3.91 0.03
N PRO A 443 -11.83 -4.19 -1.20
CA PRO A 443 -12.20 -3.15 -2.16
C PRO A 443 -13.33 -2.22 -1.68
N ARG A 444 -14.33 -2.75 -0.93
CA ARG A 444 -15.41 -1.94 -0.37
C ARG A 444 -14.93 -1.03 0.76
N ALA A 445 -14.01 -1.51 1.57
CA ALA A 445 -13.38 -0.71 2.62
C ALA A 445 -12.58 0.47 2.01
N TRP A 446 -11.84 0.24 0.92
CA TRP A 446 -11.20 1.32 0.16
C TRP A 446 -12.24 2.31 -0.38
N GLY A 447 -13.31 1.81 -0.97
CA GLY A 447 -14.40 2.62 -1.50
C GLY A 447 -15.01 3.52 -0.44
N LYS A 448 -15.31 2.98 0.73
CA LYS A 448 -15.87 3.73 1.87
C LYS A 448 -14.93 4.86 2.30
N TYR A 449 -13.63 4.57 2.45
CA TYR A 449 -12.64 5.57 2.86
C TYR A 449 -12.53 6.70 1.83
N TYR A 450 -12.23 6.36 0.56
CA TYR A 450 -12.00 7.39 -0.46
C TYR A 450 -13.25 8.23 -0.77
N LYS A 451 -14.44 7.65 -0.71
CA LYS A 451 -15.69 8.44 -0.80
C LYS A 451 -15.84 9.41 0.37
N GLY A 452 -15.48 8.99 1.58
CA GLY A 452 -15.58 9.82 2.77
C GLY A 452 -14.64 11.03 2.76
N VAL A 453 -13.44 10.89 2.18
CA VAL A 453 -12.44 11.97 2.16
C VAL A 453 -12.44 12.81 0.88
N ALA A 454 -13.00 12.31 -0.21
CA ALA A 454 -13.02 12.99 -1.52
C ALA A 454 -13.53 14.44 -1.51
N PRO A 455 -14.51 14.83 -0.68
CA PRO A 455 -14.98 16.22 -0.62
C PRO A 455 -13.90 17.24 -0.23
N HIS A 456 -12.90 16.84 0.53
CA HIS A 456 -11.88 17.72 1.13
C HIS A 456 -10.52 17.68 0.43
N VAL A 457 -10.37 16.88 -0.63
CA VAL A 457 -9.09 16.70 -1.32
C VAL A 457 -9.24 16.96 -2.82
N PHE A 458 -8.15 17.39 -3.47
CA PHE A 458 -8.13 17.49 -4.93
C PHE A 458 -7.40 16.33 -5.59
N GLY A 459 -6.84 15.41 -4.80
CA GLY A 459 -6.11 14.28 -5.35
C GLY A 459 -5.76 13.21 -4.33
N ILE A 460 -5.46 12.03 -4.86
CA ILE A 460 -5.06 10.84 -4.09
C ILE A 460 -3.85 10.22 -4.75
N PHE A 461 -2.83 9.93 -3.91
CA PHE A 461 -1.78 8.99 -4.21
C PHE A 461 -1.88 7.80 -3.24
N ALA A 462 -2.00 6.61 -3.79
CA ALA A 462 -2.00 5.37 -3.01
C ALA A 462 -0.69 4.63 -3.23
N GLU A 463 0.10 4.49 -2.17
CA GLU A 463 1.32 3.70 -2.16
C GLU A 463 1.07 2.33 -1.55
N CYS A 464 1.44 1.29 -2.28
CA CYS A 464 1.45 -0.07 -1.76
C CYS A 464 2.89 -0.48 -1.45
N GLU A 465 3.20 -0.72 -0.21
CA GLU A 465 4.53 -1.16 0.24
C GLU A 465 4.73 -2.69 0.13
N THR A 466 3.76 -3.42 -0.44
CA THR A 466 3.86 -4.87 -0.57
C THR A 466 4.15 -5.29 -2.01
N ASP A 467 5.06 -6.24 -2.18
CA ASP A 467 5.40 -6.83 -3.47
C ASP A 467 4.24 -7.68 -4.06
N ARG A 468 3.19 -7.90 -3.29
CA ARG A 468 2.01 -8.70 -3.65
C ARG A 468 0.82 -7.80 -3.90
N CYS A 469 0.64 -7.43 -5.14
CA CYS A 469 -0.35 -6.45 -5.53
C CYS A 469 -1.76 -7.02 -5.73
N ILE A 470 -1.91 -8.35 -5.84
CA ILE A 470 -3.20 -8.97 -6.17
C ILE A 470 -4.30 -8.59 -5.18
N ASP A 471 -3.97 -8.45 -3.91
CA ASP A 471 -4.90 -8.05 -2.85
C ASP A 471 -5.45 -6.64 -3.06
N ASN A 472 -4.66 -5.78 -3.68
CA ASN A 472 -4.94 -4.35 -3.84
C ASN A 472 -5.50 -3.99 -5.22
N LEU A 473 -5.49 -4.93 -6.19
CA LEU A 473 -5.87 -4.65 -7.58
C LEU A 473 -7.26 -4.00 -7.68
N MET A 474 -8.25 -4.57 -7.00
CA MET A 474 -9.59 -4.01 -6.99
C MET A 474 -9.72 -2.75 -6.13
N GLY A 475 -8.89 -2.59 -5.11
CA GLY A 475 -8.80 -1.34 -4.36
C GLY A 475 -8.36 -0.17 -5.25
N TYR A 476 -7.32 -0.35 -6.06
CA TYR A 476 -6.89 0.65 -7.05
C TYR A 476 -7.96 0.93 -8.11
N TYR A 477 -8.63 -0.11 -8.61
CA TYR A 477 -9.71 0.06 -9.57
C TYR A 477 -10.87 0.87 -8.96
N VAL A 478 -11.32 0.52 -7.77
CA VAL A 478 -12.37 1.25 -7.02
C VAL A 478 -11.95 2.70 -6.77
N MET A 479 -10.72 2.93 -6.29
CA MET A 479 -10.18 4.28 -6.09
C MET A 479 -10.19 5.09 -7.39
N SER A 480 -9.74 4.51 -8.52
CA SER A 480 -9.73 5.21 -9.80
C SER A 480 -11.12 5.68 -10.23
N LYS A 481 -12.15 4.83 -10.02
CA LYS A 481 -13.54 5.18 -10.34
C LYS A 481 -14.09 6.28 -9.44
N ILE A 482 -13.78 6.24 -8.14
CA ILE A 482 -14.17 7.28 -7.17
C ILE A 482 -13.48 8.61 -7.50
N CYS A 483 -12.23 8.60 -7.90
CA CYS A 483 -11.52 9.82 -8.30
C CYS A 483 -12.15 10.50 -9.53
N TRP A 484 -12.77 9.75 -10.44
CA TRP A 484 -13.56 10.27 -11.54
C TRP A 484 -14.97 10.68 -11.13
N ASN A 485 -15.61 9.90 -10.26
CA ASN A 485 -16.96 10.14 -9.78
C ASN A 485 -17.10 9.66 -8.31
N PRO A 486 -17.06 10.55 -7.32
CA PRO A 486 -17.21 10.18 -5.90
C PRO A 486 -18.55 9.49 -5.58
N ASN A 487 -19.56 9.64 -6.46
CA ASN A 487 -20.85 8.96 -6.31
C ASN A 487 -20.89 7.53 -6.87
N THR A 488 -19.73 6.97 -7.26
CA THR A 488 -19.63 5.59 -7.74
C THR A 488 -20.24 4.61 -6.72
N ASP A 489 -21.18 3.77 -7.18
CA ASP A 489 -21.70 2.65 -6.39
C ASP A 489 -20.66 1.52 -6.40
N VAL A 490 -20.02 1.30 -5.27
CA VAL A 490 -18.94 0.34 -5.11
C VAL A 490 -19.47 -1.10 -5.12
N ASP A 491 -20.67 -1.33 -4.55
CA ASP A 491 -21.28 -2.66 -4.53
C ASP A 491 -21.67 -3.11 -5.94
N ALA A 492 -22.32 -2.22 -6.70
CA ALA A 492 -22.63 -2.48 -8.11
C ALA A 492 -21.34 -2.71 -8.95
N LEU A 493 -20.27 -1.97 -8.66
CA LEU A 493 -18.96 -2.15 -9.30
C LEU A 493 -18.35 -3.53 -9.01
N MET A 494 -18.48 -4.00 -7.75
CA MET A 494 -18.00 -5.32 -7.35
C MET A 494 -18.85 -6.44 -7.92
N ASP A 495 -20.17 -6.28 -7.99
CA ASP A 495 -21.06 -7.27 -8.61
C ASP A 495 -20.74 -7.42 -10.11
N GLU A 496 -20.54 -6.30 -10.83
CA GLU A 496 -20.08 -6.32 -12.22
C GLU A 496 -18.71 -7.00 -12.37
N PHE A 497 -17.78 -6.76 -11.45
CA PHE A 497 -16.49 -7.44 -11.45
C PHE A 497 -16.63 -8.95 -11.37
N TYR A 498 -17.42 -9.46 -10.45
CA TYR A 498 -17.63 -10.91 -10.31
C TYR A 498 -18.23 -11.52 -11.57
N GLU A 499 -19.27 -10.90 -12.12
CA GLU A 499 -19.93 -11.37 -13.33
C GLU A 499 -18.98 -11.42 -14.54
N ARG A 500 -18.24 -10.34 -14.78
CA ARG A 500 -17.37 -10.22 -15.94
C ARG A 500 -16.09 -11.04 -15.84
N MET A 501 -15.55 -11.20 -14.63
CA MET A 501 -14.32 -11.94 -14.43
C MET A 501 -14.53 -13.44 -14.44
N PHE A 502 -15.65 -13.90 -13.89
CA PHE A 502 -15.84 -15.31 -13.59
C PHE A 502 -17.05 -15.95 -14.31
N GLY A 503 -17.85 -15.18 -15.03
CA GLY A 503 -18.98 -15.69 -15.82
C GLY A 503 -19.91 -16.57 -14.98
N ALA A 504 -20.16 -17.80 -15.41
CA ALA A 504 -21.02 -18.75 -14.68
C ALA A 504 -20.56 -19.04 -13.25
N ALA A 505 -19.27 -18.89 -12.97
CA ALA A 505 -18.71 -19.10 -11.63
C ALA A 505 -18.86 -17.88 -10.69
N ALA A 506 -19.38 -16.75 -11.17
CA ALA A 506 -19.49 -15.51 -10.40
C ALA A 506 -20.12 -15.67 -9.01
N PRO A 507 -21.22 -16.42 -8.79
CA PRO A 507 -21.80 -16.55 -7.46
C PRO A 507 -20.88 -17.26 -6.46
N LYS A 508 -20.08 -18.23 -6.90
CA LYS A 508 -19.14 -18.96 -6.04
C LYS A 508 -17.90 -18.11 -5.74
N MET A 509 -17.39 -17.40 -6.73
CA MET A 509 -16.26 -16.50 -6.57
C MET A 509 -16.61 -15.29 -5.70
N LYS A 510 -17.83 -14.73 -5.86
CA LYS A 510 -18.34 -13.68 -4.96
C LYS A 510 -18.36 -14.18 -3.52
N ALA A 511 -18.93 -15.33 -3.25
CA ALA A 511 -18.98 -15.90 -1.90
C ALA A 511 -17.58 -16.13 -1.29
N ALA A 512 -16.59 -16.54 -2.12
CA ALA A 512 -15.22 -16.74 -1.67
C ALA A 512 -14.48 -15.42 -1.36
N LEU A 513 -14.62 -14.43 -2.24
CA LEU A 513 -13.92 -13.16 -2.13
C LEU A 513 -14.58 -12.20 -1.12
N ASP A 514 -15.91 -12.22 -1.00
CA ASP A 514 -16.63 -11.49 0.06
C ASP A 514 -16.24 -12.06 1.44
N ALA A 515 -16.10 -13.39 1.57
CA ALA A 515 -15.60 -14.00 2.80
C ALA A 515 -14.13 -13.61 3.10
N ALA A 516 -13.30 -13.44 2.08
CA ALA A 516 -11.94 -12.93 2.25
C ALA A 516 -11.94 -11.46 2.74
N GLU A 517 -12.81 -10.61 2.17
CA GLU A 517 -12.98 -9.21 2.60
C GLU A 517 -13.48 -9.12 4.05
N GLU A 518 -14.52 -9.88 4.39
CA GLU A 518 -15.05 -9.94 5.76
C GLU A 518 -13.96 -10.35 6.77
N LYS A 519 -13.21 -11.42 6.47
CA LYS A 519 -12.13 -11.87 7.33
C LYS A 519 -11.06 -10.80 7.52
N PHE A 520 -10.62 -10.20 6.43
CA PHE A 520 -9.60 -9.17 6.51
C PHE A 520 -10.10 -7.95 7.30
N VAL A 521 -11.27 -7.44 6.97
CA VAL A 521 -11.83 -6.23 7.58
C VAL A 521 -12.20 -6.45 9.05
N GLU A 522 -12.85 -7.58 9.39
CA GLU A 522 -13.38 -7.79 10.75
C GLU A 522 -12.42 -8.53 11.67
N LYS A 523 -11.69 -9.54 11.14
CA LYS A 523 -10.89 -10.43 11.99
C LYS A 523 -9.40 -10.10 11.99
N VAL A 524 -8.90 -9.43 10.94
CA VAL A 524 -7.48 -9.05 10.84
C VAL A 524 -7.31 -7.56 11.11
N ALA A 525 -7.74 -6.70 10.19
CA ALA A 525 -7.58 -5.25 10.31
C ALA A 525 -8.53 -4.62 11.34
N GLY A 526 -9.74 -5.19 11.49
CA GLY A 526 -10.78 -4.71 12.41
C GLY A 526 -10.61 -5.18 13.85
N ARG A 527 -9.59 -5.96 14.16
CA ARG A 527 -9.29 -6.31 15.54
C ARG A 527 -8.77 -5.09 16.26
N LEU A 528 -9.63 -4.51 17.08
CA LEU A 528 -9.35 -3.29 17.81
C LEU A 528 -9.01 -3.59 19.27
N ARG A 529 -8.12 -2.78 19.79
CA ARG A 529 -7.81 -2.69 21.21
C ARG A 529 -7.92 -1.24 21.64
N VAL A 530 -8.58 -1.02 22.75
CA VAL A 530 -8.66 0.31 23.37
C VAL A 530 -7.41 0.51 24.22
N THR A 531 -6.72 1.61 24.00
CA THR A 531 -5.56 2.06 24.79
C THR A 531 -5.85 3.43 25.38
N ASP A 532 -4.98 3.92 26.26
CA ASP A 532 -5.07 5.29 26.81
C ASP A 532 -5.02 6.38 25.71
N LEU A 533 -4.50 6.03 24.52
CA LEU A 533 -4.43 6.90 23.34
C LEU A 533 -5.61 6.68 22.38
N GLY A 534 -6.60 5.89 22.78
CA GLY A 534 -7.74 5.52 21.95
C GLY A 534 -7.62 4.14 21.30
N PRO A 535 -8.55 3.78 20.41
CA PRO A 535 -8.57 2.49 19.75
C PRO A 535 -7.42 2.37 18.74
N VAL A 536 -6.72 1.24 18.76
CA VAL A 536 -5.68 0.90 17.80
C VAL A 536 -5.99 -0.45 17.15
N SER A 537 -5.65 -0.58 15.87
CA SER A 537 -5.71 -1.88 15.20
C SER A 537 -4.56 -2.76 15.67
N GLU A 538 -4.90 -3.96 16.11
CA GLU A 538 -3.94 -4.96 16.58
C GLU A 538 -3.92 -6.15 15.61
N ARG A 539 -2.76 -6.46 15.03
CA ARG A 539 -2.60 -7.70 14.27
C ARG A 539 -2.89 -8.90 15.19
N PRO A 540 -3.76 -9.84 14.79
CA PRO A 540 -3.96 -11.05 15.57
C PRO A 540 -2.66 -11.84 15.66
N GLY A 541 -2.40 -12.45 16.84
CA GLY A 541 -1.29 -13.38 17.00
C GLY A 541 -1.45 -14.60 16.11
N ASP A 542 -0.34 -15.28 15.79
CA ASP A 542 -0.33 -16.41 14.85
C ASP A 542 -1.24 -17.56 15.29
N TYR A 543 -1.34 -17.81 16.59
CA TYR A 543 -2.28 -18.82 17.08
C TYR A 543 -3.72 -18.52 16.65
N TRP A 544 -4.22 -17.31 16.97
CA TRP A 544 -5.57 -16.88 16.57
C TRP A 544 -5.74 -16.92 15.06
N LEU A 545 -4.76 -16.40 14.34
CA LEU A 545 -4.81 -16.29 12.89
C LEU A 545 -4.96 -17.65 12.22
N TRP A 546 -4.13 -18.64 12.62
CA TRP A 546 -4.03 -19.92 11.94
C TRP A 546 -4.91 -21.01 12.52
N THR A 547 -5.47 -20.83 13.73
CA THR A 547 -6.39 -21.78 14.34
C THR A 547 -7.85 -21.36 14.30
N GLU A 548 -8.12 -20.03 14.24
CA GLU A 548 -9.47 -19.49 14.24
C GLU A 548 -9.84 -18.84 12.89
N VAL A 549 -9.05 -17.84 12.44
CA VAL A 549 -9.38 -17.08 11.23
C VAL A 549 -9.21 -17.93 9.98
N TYR A 550 -8.07 -18.60 9.85
CA TYR A 550 -7.73 -19.52 8.76
C TYR A 550 -7.57 -20.95 9.27
N SER A 551 -8.53 -21.40 10.08
CA SER A 551 -8.57 -22.77 10.60
C SER A 551 -8.65 -23.80 9.46
N ALA A 552 -8.31 -25.07 9.76
CA ALA A 552 -8.41 -26.16 8.78
C ALA A 552 -9.84 -26.30 8.23
N ALA A 553 -10.85 -26.14 9.09
CA ALA A 553 -12.26 -26.19 8.68
C ALA A 553 -12.63 -25.06 7.72
N GLU A 554 -12.16 -23.84 8.02
CA GLU A 554 -12.45 -22.66 7.23
C GLU A 554 -11.73 -22.68 5.88
N THR A 555 -10.45 -23.03 5.85
CA THR A 555 -9.71 -23.20 4.59
C THR A 555 -10.31 -24.28 3.71
N ALA A 556 -10.78 -25.40 4.31
CA ALA A 556 -11.52 -26.43 3.58
C ALA A 556 -12.87 -25.91 3.06
N ARG A 557 -13.59 -25.07 3.81
CA ARG A 557 -14.84 -24.43 3.34
C ARG A 557 -14.59 -23.53 2.13
N LEU A 558 -13.56 -22.68 2.19
CA LEU A 558 -13.18 -21.81 1.07
C LEU A 558 -12.73 -22.64 -0.14
N ALA A 559 -11.95 -23.72 0.07
CA ALA A 559 -11.53 -24.61 -1.00
C ALA A 559 -12.72 -25.17 -1.78
N ARG A 560 -13.80 -25.61 -1.09
CA ARG A 560 -15.02 -26.07 -1.74
C ARG A 560 -15.67 -25.02 -2.63
N LEU A 561 -15.61 -23.72 -2.27
CA LEU A 561 -16.14 -22.65 -3.12
C LEU A 561 -15.31 -22.49 -4.40
N TYR A 562 -13.98 -22.49 -4.30
CA TYR A 562 -13.09 -22.39 -5.46
C TYR A 562 -13.20 -23.65 -6.36
N ASP A 563 -13.28 -24.85 -5.78
CA ASP A 563 -13.48 -26.09 -6.53
C ASP A 563 -14.82 -26.11 -7.26
N ALA A 564 -15.88 -25.61 -6.61
CA ALA A 564 -17.18 -25.47 -7.24
C ALA A 564 -17.15 -24.45 -8.38
N ALA A 565 -16.49 -23.30 -8.18
CA ALA A 565 -16.31 -22.28 -9.21
C ALA A 565 -15.56 -22.84 -10.43
N ALA A 566 -14.45 -23.57 -10.20
CA ALA A 566 -13.64 -24.14 -11.27
C ALA A 566 -14.41 -25.17 -12.12
N ARG A 567 -15.38 -25.90 -11.53
CA ARG A 567 -16.24 -26.83 -12.27
C ARG A 567 -17.34 -26.17 -13.10
N MET A 568 -17.62 -24.88 -12.88
CA MET A 568 -18.68 -24.13 -13.59
C MET A 568 -18.21 -23.51 -14.89
N VAL A 569 -16.91 -23.54 -15.19
CA VAL A 569 -16.31 -22.92 -16.37
C VAL A 569 -15.51 -23.92 -17.19
N PRO A 570 -15.34 -23.72 -18.50
CA PRO A 570 -14.56 -24.64 -19.33
C PRO A 570 -13.09 -24.68 -18.86
N LYS A 571 -12.51 -25.87 -18.83
CA LYS A 571 -11.10 -26.08 -18.49
C LYS A 571 -10.21 -25.29 -19.47
N GLY A 572 -9.25 -24.53 -18.95
CA GLY A 572 -8.34 -23.72 -19.74
C GLY A 572 -8.93 -22.39 -20.24
N SER A 573 -10.20 -22.13 -19.98
CA SER A 573 -10.80 -20.82 -20.30
C SER A 573 -10.14 -19.69 -19.51
N LEU A 574 -10.39 -18.45 -19.93
CA LEU A 574 -9.90 -17.27 -19.26
C LEU A 574 -10.43 -17.19 -17.81
N GLU A 575 -11.70 -17.54 -17.62
CA GLU A 575 -12.36 -17.63 -16.31
C GLU A 575 -11.67 -18.66 -15.41
N ALA A 576 -11.33 -19.83 -15.94
CA ALA A 576 -10.63 -20.87 -15.19
C ALA A 576 -9.23 -20.40 -14.73
N ARG A 577 -8.50 -19.70 -15.58
CA ARG A 577 -7.19 -19.11 -15.26
C ARG A 577 -7.32 -18.02 -14.19
N ARG A 578 -8.35 -17.19 -14.25
CA ARG A 578 -8.67 -16.17 -13.24
C ARG A 578 -9.02 -16.80 -11.89
N ILE A 579 -9.86 -17.83 -11.88
CA ILE A 579 -10.19 -18.58 -10.66
C ILE A 579 -8.93 -19.16 -10.03
N ALA A 580 -8.04 -19.77 -10.81
CA ALA A 580 -6.78 -20.33 -10.33
C ALA A 580 -5.85 -19.25 -9.74
N LEU A 581 -5.76 -18.07 -10.38
CA LEU A 581 -5.00 -16.95 -9.88
C LEU A 581 -5.49 -16.50 -8.50
N PHE A 582 -6.79 -16.22 -8.36
CA PHE A 582 -7.36 -15.79 -7.09
C PHE A 582 -7.30 -16.87 -6.02
N ARG A 583 -7.53 -18.16 -6.36
CA ARG A 583 -7.36 -19.28 -5.44
C ARG A 583 -5.98 -19.32 -4.83
N ARG A 584 -4.95 -19.25 -5.68
CA ARG A 584 -3.54 -19.31 -5.24
C ARG A 584 -3.23 -18.30 -4.14
N TRP A 585 -3.71 -17.05 -4.29
CA TRP A 585 -3.37 -15.95 -3.39
C TRP A 585 -4.33 -15.83 -2.21
N MET A 586 -5.61 -16.04 -2.42
CA MET A 586 -6.64 -15.84 -1.40
C MET A 586 -6.89 -17.09 -0.55
N LEU A 587 -6.45 -18.27 -0.99
CA LEU A 587 -6.68 -19.53 -0.29
C LEU A 587 -5.42 -20.37 -0.11
N ASP A 588 -4.74 -20.76 -1.20
CA ASP A 588 -3.72 -21.83 -1.12
C ASP A 588 -2.52 -21.38 -0.28
N LEU A 589 -2.16 -20.11 -0.36
CA LEU A 589 -1.05 -19.54 0.42
C LEU A 589 -1.36 -19.49 1.92
N PRO A 590 -2.45 -18.85 2.39
CA PRO A 590 -2.81 -18.88 3.81
C PRO A 590 -3.14 -20.28 4.34
N ALA A 591 -3.71 -21.16 3.52
CA ALA A 591 -3.97 -22.56 3.91
C ALA A 591 -2.67 -23.31 4.20
N ARG A 592 -1.67 -23.18 3.31
CA ARG A 592 -0.35 -23.78 3.51
C ARG A 592 0.33 -23.24 4.77
N ARG A 593 0.34 -21.94 4.96
CA ARG A 593 0.92 -21.30 6.16
C ARG A 593 0.22 -21.75 7.43
N GLY A 594 -1.11 -21.82 7.41
CA GLY A 594 -1.88 -22.32 8.54
C GLY A 594 -1.60 -23.78 8.85
N GLU A 595 -1.42 -24.62 7.84
CA GLU A 595 -1.06 -26.02 8.01
C GLU A 595 0.37 -26.17 8.60
N GLU A 596 1.34 -25.45 8.06
CA GLU A 596 2.72 -25.42 8.57
C GLU A 596 2.73 -24.97 10.03
N TYR A 597 1.99 -23.91 10.37
CA TYR A 597 1.88 -23.42 11.75
C TYR A 597 1.26 -24.45 12.67
N ARG A 598 0.08 -25.01 12.34
CA ARG A 598 -0.62 -26.01 13.16
C ARG A 598 0.20 -27.28 13.37
N ARG A 599 0.97 -27.69 12.36
CA ARG A 599 1.90 -28.81 12.46
C ARG A 599 3.07 -28.47 13.42
N GLY A 600 3.59 -27.24 13.32
CA GLY A 600 4.68 -26.77 14.17
C GLY A 600 4.33 -26.64 15.65
N ILE A 601 3.05 -26.41 15.97
CA ILE A 601 2.57 -26.29 17.37
C ILE A 601 1.93 -27.56 17.92
N ASP A 602 1.92 -28.67 17.19
CA ASP A 602 1.28 -29.91 17.62
C ASP A 602 1.98 -30.49 18.87
N ALA A 603 1.26 -30.45 19.98
CA ALA A 603 1.78 -30.93 21.25
C ALA A 603 2.09 -32.44 21.23
N LYS A 604 1.36 -33.27 20.47
CA LYS A 604 1.64 -34.70 20.37
C LYS A 604 2.96 -34.97 19.65
N ALA A 605 3.19 -34.29 18.54
CA ALA A 605 4.45 -34.36 17.81
C ALA A 605 5.60 -33.81 18.69
N GLY A 606 5.35 -32.73 19.44
CA GLY A 606 6.29 -32.17 20.40
C GLY A 606 6.67 -33.14 21.53
N VAL A 607 5.70 -33.88 22.07
CA VAL A 607 6.00 -34.92 23.12
C VAL A 607 6.90 -36.01 22.54
N ALA A 608 6.64 -36.48 21.33
CA ALA A 608 7.50 -37.46 20.66
C ALA A 608 8.92 -36.91 20.46
N HIS A 609 9.03 -35.65 20.00
CA HIS A 609 10.30 -34.96 19.86
C HIS A 609 11.05 -34.83 21.19
N TYR A 610 10.38 -34.39 22.26
CA TYR A 610 10.95 -34.28 23.59
C TYR A 610 11.51 -35.63 24.07
N ARG A 611 10.74 -36.70 23.98
CA ARG A 611 11.13 -38.04 24.38
C ARG A 611 12.31 -38.60 23.61
N ALA A 612 12.44 -38.24 22.34
CA ALA A 612 13.57 -38.65 21.52
C ALA A 612 14.90 -38.02 21.96
N HIS A 613 14.86 -36.76 22.48
CA HIS A 613 16.06 -36.00 22.78
C HIS A 613 16.22 -35.61 24.27
N GLU A 614 15.32 -36.01 25.17
CA GLU A 614 15.37 -35.61 26.60
C GLU A 614 16.69 -35.94 27.29
N LYS A 615 17.35 -37.01 26.86
CA LYS A 615 18.66 -37.44 27.43
C LYS A 615 19.81 -36.53 26.96
N GLU A 616 19.65 -35.85 25.84
CA GLU A 616 20.63 -34.91 25.23
C GLU A 616 20.48 -33.49 25.79
N ASN A 617 19.50 -33.26 26.67
CA ASN A 617 19.19 -31.93 27.17
C ASN A 617 20.36 -31.28 27.88
N LEU A 618 20.81 -30.15 27.35
CA LEU A 618 21.91 -29.36 27.89
C LEU A 618 21.47 -28.39 29.00
N LEU A 619 20.14 -28.16 29.18
CA LEU A 619 19.59 -27.29 30.20
C LEU A 619 19.63 -28.01 31.57
N GLY A 620 19.91 -27.24 32.61
CA GLY A 620 19.86 -27.70 33.99
C GLY A 620 18.46 -27.64 34.61
N ASP A 621 18.33 -28.14 35.83
CA ASP A 621 17.07 -28.09 36.60
C ASP A 621 16.96 -26.86 37.52
N ASP A 622 17.99 -26.01 37.53
CA ASP A 622 18.04 -24.79 38.33
C ASP A 622 17.24 -23.68 37.67
N TRP A 623 16.11 -23.39 38.28
CA TRP A 623 15.23 -22.31 37.86
C TRP A 623 15.26 -21.19 38.89
N TRP A 624 15.39 -19.95 38.42
CA TRP A 624 15.27 -18.77 39.28
C TRP A 624 14.31 -17.75 38.68
N VAL A 625 13.73 -16.95 39.55
CA VAL A 625 12.86 -15.84 39.14
C VAL A 625 13.76 -14.68 38.71
N ALA A 626 13.69 -14.32 37.45
CA ALA A 626 14.51 -13.24 36.88
C ALA A 626 13.90 -11.86 37.09
N VAL A 627 12.56 -11.75 37.06
CA VAL A 627 11.79 -10.51 37.20
C VAL A 627 10.50 -10.81 37.92
N ASN A 628 10.22 -10.14 39.04
CA ASN A 628 8.98 -10.11 39.83
C ASN A 628 8.31 -11.49 40.10
N ALA A 629 7.92 -11.76 41.30
CA ALA A 629 7.62 -13.10 41.79
C ALA A 629 6.12 -13.46 41.77
N GLY A 630 5.71 -14.29 40.87
CA GLY A 630 4.44 -15.03 40.84
C GLY A 630 4.65 -16.43 40.28
N ALA A 631 5.84 -17.00 40.45
CA ALA A 631 6.22 -18.30 39.90
C ALA A 631 6.00 -19.44 40.92
N SER A 632 5.45 -20.56 40.45
CA SER A 632 5.30 -21.78 41.24
C SER A 632 5.55 -23.02 40.36
N ARG A 633 5.80 -24.14 41.05
CA ARG A 633 5.82 -25.46 40.39
C ARG A 633 4.41 -26.04 40.43
N ASP A 634 3.89 -26.43 39.28
CA ASP A 634 2.55 -27.01 39.13
C ASP A 634 2.72 -28.49 38.74
N LYS A 635 2.28 -29.38 39.60
CA LYS A 635 2.33 -30.85 39.39
C LYS A 635 1.04 -31.40 38.79
N VAL A 636 0.01 -30.57 38.70
CA VAL A 636 -1.30 -30.95 38.14
C VAL A 636 -1.39 -30.61 36.65
N THR A 637 -0.97 -29.41 36.32
CA THR A 637 -0.97 -28.94 34.93
C THR A 637 0.40 -29.13 34.29
N THR A 638 0.69 -30.38 33.88
CA THR A 638 1.97 -30.76 33.28
C THR A 638 1.76 -31.62 32.05
N LEU A 639 2.76 -31.71 31.16
CA LEU A 639 2.69 -32.46 29.91
C LEU A 639 3.79 -33.54 29.81
N VAL A 640 5.05 -33.21 30.05
CA VAL A 640 6.18 -34.14 29.85
C VAL A 640 7.11 -34.28 31.05
N GLY A 641 7.25 -33.28 31.89
CA GLY A 641 8.29 -33.22 32.94
C GLY A 641 7.85 -33.64 34.34
N GLY A 642 6.62 -34.09 34.55
CA GLY A 642 6.08 -34.40 35.90
C GLY A 642 5.75 -33.13 36.72
N GLU A 643 6.26 -31.96 36.34
CA GLU A 643 5.89 -30.65 36.86
C GLU A 643 6.14 -29.58 35.79
N SER A 644 5.24 -28.61 35.67
CA SER A 644 5.42 -27.41 34.85
C SER A 644 5.81 -26.22 35.71
N LYS A 645 6.35 -25.19 35.09
CA LYS A 645 6.61 -23.89 35.71
C LYS A 645 5.45 -22.97 35.43
N LYS A 646 4.73 -22.57 36.47
CA LYS A 646 3.56 -21.71 36.38
C LYS A 646 3.93 -20.27 36.72
N LEU A 647 3.55 -19.35 35.89
CA LEU A 647 3.54 -17.90 36.14
C LEU A 647 2.11 -17.43 36.34
N THR A 648 1.82 -16.78 37.47
CA THR A 648 0.51 -16.19 37.78
C THR A 648 0.65 -14.67 37.89
N LEU A 649 -0.13 -13.95 37.14
CA LEU A 649 -0.13 -12.48 37.07
C LEU A 649 -1.49 -11.98 37.54
N THR A 650 -1.48 -11.23 38.63
CA THR A 650 -2.69 -10.64 39.27
C THR A 650 -2.78 -9.14 39.07
N THR A 651 -1.85 -8.54 38.35
CA THR A 651 -1.76 -7.08 38.19
C THR A 651 -2.65 -6.59 37.06
N GLU A 652 -3.26 -5.43 37.26
CA GLU A 652 -3.96 -4.67 36.22
C GLU A 652 -3.03 -3.74 35.44
N ARG A 653 -1.76 -3.62 35.86
CA ARG A 653 -0.76 -2.76 35.21
C ARG A 653 0.14 -3.56 34.29
N PRO A 654 0.50 -3.00 33.11
CA PRO A 654 1.47 -3.65 32.22
C PRO A 654 2.79 -3.91 32.95
N THR A 655 3.22 -5.18 33.03
CA THR A 655 4.48 -5.61 33.64
C THR A 655 5.01 -6.83 32.91
N ALA A 656 6.29 -7.12 33.07
CA ALA A 656 6.91 -8.34 32.59
C ALA A 656 7.32 -9.26 33.77
N TRP A 657 7.04 -10.55 33.60
CA TRP A 657 7.39 -11.60 34.55
C TRP A 657 8.17 -12.67 33.84
N ALA A 658 9.28 -13.10 34.39
CA ALA A 658 10.13 -14.08 33.73
C ALA A 658 10.71 -15.09 34.74
N LEU A 659 10.83 -16.30 34.24
CA LEU A 659 11.68 -17.35 34.84
C LEU A 659 12.96 -17.40 34.01
N SER A 660 14.02 -17.90 34.58
CA SER A 660 15.26 -18.14 33.88
C SER A 660 15.79 -19.54 34.15
N ASN A 661 16.29 -20.18 33.11
CA ASN A 661 16.96 -21.47 33.18
C ASN A 661 18.29 -21.38 32.45
N ARG A 662 19.33 -22.09 32.93
CA ARG A 662 20.67 -22.11 32.32
C ARG A 662 21.08 -23.52 31.96
N MET A 663 22.05 -23.61 31.08
CA MET A 663 22.77 -24.86 30.80
C MET A 663 23.37 -25.47 32.04
N LYS A 664 23.50 -26.79 32.07
CA LYS A 664 24.22 -27.56 33.10
C LYS A 664 25.60 -26.98 33.30
N LYS A 665 26.07 -26.97 34.56
CA LYS A 665 27.39 -26.42 34.92
C LYS A 665 28.52 -27.15 34.15
N GLY A 666 29.46 -26.37 33.62
CA GLY A 666 30.62 -26.88 32.86
C GLY A 666 30.35 -27.26 31.41
N LEU A 667 29.11 -27.04 30.89
CA LEU A 667 28.82 -27.20 29.47
C LEU A 667 28.84 -25.83 28.77
N PHE A 668 29.39 -25.80 27.55
CA PHE A 668 29.48 -24.63 26.70
C PHE A 668 28.97 -24.97 25.32
N LEU A 669 28.49 -23.95 24.60
CA LEU A 669 28.09 -24.05 23.19
C LEU A 669 29.36 -23.98 22.32
N GLU A 670 29.37 -24.75 21.25
CA GLU A 670 30.48 -24.74 20.29
C GLU A 670 30.22 -23.61 19.25
N PRO A 671 31.16 -22.68 19.05
CA PRO A 671 31.07 -21.68 17.95
C PRO A 671 30.86 -22.34 16.60
N GLY A 672 29.97 -21.77 15.77
CA GLY A 672 29.62 -22.32 14.46
C GLY A 672 28.69 -23.55 14.49
N ALA A 673 28.40 -24.12 15.62
CA ALA A 673 27.52 -25.30 15.73
C ALA A 673 26.04 -24.91 15.75
N LYS A 674 25.20 -25.87 15.34
CA LYS A 674 23.73 -25.73 15.29
C LYS A 674 23.09 -26.38 16.51
N TYR A 675 22.11 -25.69 17.09
CA TYR A 675 21.35 -26.15 18.23
C TYR A 675 19.84 -26.06 17.98
N SER A 676 19.10 -26.94 18.64
CA SER A 676 17.64 -26.90 18.71
C SER A 676 17.22 -26.62 20.15
N LEU A 677 16.31 -25.65 20.30
CA LEU A 677 15.64 -25.35 21.56
C LEU A 677 14.16 -25.53 21.38
N SER A 678 13.51 -26.25 22.28
CA SER A 678 12.07 -26.46 22.30
C SER A 678 11.47 -26.41 23.69
N TRP A 679 10.17 -26.15 23.76
CA TRP A 679 9.39 -26.15 25.00
C TRP A 679 7.89 -26.28 24.70
N PHE A 680 7.12 -26.52 25.74
CA PHE A 680 5.67 -26.45 25.70
C PHE A 680 5.18 -25.25 26.49
N VAL A 681 4.09 -24.62 25.99
CA VAL A 681 3.42 -23.54 26.69
C VAL A 681 1.91 -23.72 26.65
N LYS A 682 1.26 -23.47 27.79
CA LYS A 682 -0.19 -23.39 27.98
C LYS A 682 -0.52 -22.06 28.62
N VAL A 683 -1.57 -21.39 28.19
CA VAL A 683 -1.94 -20.09 28.74
C VAL A 683 -3.45 -19.95 28.96
N ASP A 684 -3.77 -19.18 30.00
CA ASP A 684 -5.08 -18.61 30.27
C ASP A 684 -4.83 -17.15 30.69
N LEU A 685 -4.67 -16.28 29.69
CA LEU A 685 -4.16 -14.93 29.82
C LEU A 685 -5.10 -13.90 29.21
N THR A 686 -5.35 -12.81 29.91
CA THR A 686 -5.98 -11.62 29.37
C THR A 686 -4.89 -10.60 29.03
N SER A 687 -4.80 -10.17 27.76
CA SER A 687 -3.84 -9.18 27.31
C SER A 687 -4.24 -7.79 27.78
N LEU A 688 -3.31 -7.06 28.40
CA LEU A 688 -3.52 -5.69 28.92
C LEU A 688 -2.98 -4.63 27.96
N LYS A 689 -2.14 -5.03 27.00
CA LYS A 689 -1.47 -4.12 26.06
C LYS A 689 -1.15 -4.83 24.74
N VAL A 690 -1.06 -4.08 23.65
CA VAL A 690 -0.62 -4.60 22.35
C VAL A 690 0.74 -5.31 22.50
N GLY A 691 0.84 -6.55 21.97
CA GLY A 691 2.02 -7.39 22.12
C GLY A 691 2.18 -8.04 23.50
N GLY A 692 1.14 -7.99 24.35
CA GLY A 692 1.11 -8.76 25.60
C GLY A 692 0.90 -10.25 25.34
N GLY A 693 1.51 -11.12 26.15
CA GLY A 693 1.40 -12.58 26.04
C GLY A 693 2.58 -13.32 26.63
N ALA A 694 2.59 -14.65 26.41
CA ALA A 694 3.68 -15.54 26.81
C ALA A 694 4.65 -15.77 25.66
N ALA A 695 5.94 -15.76 25.96
CA ALA A 695 7.03 -16.02 25.01
C ALA A 695 8.29 -16.50 25.74
N ALA A 696 9.40 -16.66 25.03
CA ALA A 696 10.71 -16.93 25.64
C ALA A 696 11.80 -16.04 25.05
N THR A 697 12.75 -15.62 25.87
CA THR A 697 14.01 -15.00 25.42
C THR A 697 15.11 -16.03 25.49
N VAL A 698 15.92 -16.11 24.46
CA VAL A 698 17.16 -16.89 24.44
C VAL A 698 18.32 -15.92 24.49
N THR A 699 19.28 -16.23 25.38
CA THR A 699 20.50 -15.45 25.54
C THR A 699 21.70 -16.37 25.46
N LEU A 700 22.62 -16.05 24.54
CA LEU A 700 23.96 -16.59 24.51
C LEU A 700 24.89 -15.57 25.18
N ALA A 701 25.73 -16.00 26.12
CA ALA A 701 26.67 -15.12 26.78
C ALA A 701 27.93 -15.88 27.17
N SER A 702 29.07 -15.22 27.08
CA SER A 702 30.34 -15.68 27.61
C SER A 702 30.38 -15.43 29.12
N GLU A 703 30.98 -16.34 29.86
CA GLU A 703 31.23 -16.19 31.33
C GLU A 703 32.44 -15.30 31.60
N SER A 704 33.42 -15.29 30.70
CA SER A 704 34.69 -14.56 30.87
C SER A 704 34.77 -13.21 30.22
N THR A 705 33.86 -12.92 29.27
CA THR A 705 33.84 -11.66 28.50
C THR A 705 32.50 -10.95 28.61
N LYS A 706 32.41 -9.74 28.04
CA LYS A 706 31.13 -9.02 27.91
C LYS A 706 30.33 -9.43 26.68
N TRP A 707 30.77 -10.43 25.91
CA TRP A 707 30.07 -10.89 24.72
C TRP A 707 28.69 -11.45 25.06
N LYS A 708 27.66 -10.97 24.36
CA LYS A 708 26.27 -11.37 24.58
C LYS A 708 25.44 -11.19 23.32
N LYS A 709 24.58 -12.16 23.02
CA LYS A 709 23.56 -12.09 21.99
C LYS A 709 22.22 -12.54 22.57
N SER A 710 21.18 -11.77 22.39
CA SER A 710 19.83 -12.09 22.91
C SER A 710 18.77 -11.82 21.85
N TRP A 711 17.74 -12.66 21.80
CA TRP A 711 16.57 -12.47 20.96
C TRP A 711 15.30 -13.04 21.62
N ILE A 712 14.15 -12.57 21.19
CA ILE A 712 12.84 -13.06 21.63
C ILE A 712 12.35 -14.11 20.65
N VAL A 713 11.83 -15.21 21.15
CA VAL A 713 11.31 -16.33 20.38
C VAL A 713 9.82 -16.51 20.69
N PRO A 714 8.99 -16.58 19.70
CA PRO A 714 9.23 -16.48 18.26
C PRO A 714 9.58 -15.05 17.84
N GLU A 715 10.43 -14.91 16.85
CA GLU A 715 10.93 -13.63 16.31
C GLU A 715 9.81 -12.70 15.82
N ARG A 716 8.71 -13.25 15.36
CA ARG A 716 7.51 -12.53 14.96
C ARG A 716 6.43 -12.72 16.02
N LEU A 717 6.42 -11.87 17.02
CA LEU A 717 5.35 -11.47 17.94
C LEU A 717 4.08 -12.34 18.00
N ALA A 718 4.22 -13.65 17.99
CA ALA A 718 3.13 -14.53 18.30
C ALA A 718 3.13 -14.79 19.81
N TYR A 719 3.00 -13.70 20.59
CA TYR A 719 2.75 -13.88 22.02
C TYR A 719 1.43 -14.62 22.18
N HIS A 720 1.49 -15.75 22.87
CA HIS A 720 0.29 -16.53 23.16
C HIS A 720 -0.46 -15.87 24.30
N TYR A 721 -1.68 -15.47 24.06
CA TYR A 721 -2.64 -14.96 25.02
C TYR A 721 -4.04 -15.53 24.71
N GLY A 722 -5.00 -15.28 25.56
CA GLY A 722 -6.30 -15.93 25.52
C GLY A 722 -6.24 -17.28 26.27
N LYS A 723 -7.15 -18.19 25.95
CA LYS A 723 -7.17 -19.54 26.51
C LYS A 723 -6.64 -20.53 25.47
N VAL A 724 -5.41 -20.94 25.64
CA VAL A 724 -4.69 -21.84 24.72
C VAL A 724 -4.20 -23.05 25.49
N ASP A 725 -4.58 -24.24 25.02
CA ASP A 725 -4.07 -25.49 25.58
C ASP A 725 -2.60 -25.71 25.16
N TRP A 726 -1.97 -26.78 25.68
CA TRP A 726 -0.58 -27.07 25.41
C TRP A 726 -0.24 -27.01 23.92
N ILE A 727 0.71 -26.16 23.58
CA ILE A 727 1.32 -26.08 22.26
C ILE A 727 2.83 -26.29 22.36
N PHE A 728 3.38 -26.92 21.34
CA PHE A 728 4.82 -27.10 21.17
C PHE A 728 5.43 -25.88 20.50
N GLN A 729 6.60 -25.47 20.97
CA GLN A 729 7.40 -24.41 20.37
C GLN A 729 8.82 -24.92 20.16
N SER A 730 9.41 -24.63 19.01
CA SER A 730 10.80 -24.97 18.73
C SER A 730 11.46 -23.93 17.85
N ILE A 731 12.76 -23.73 18.06
CA ILE A 731 13.62 -22.94 17.20
C ILE A 731 14.93 -23.69 16.94
N GLU A 732 15.51 -23.41 15.81
CA GLU A 732 16.88 -23.78 15.48
C GLU A 732 17.71 -22.50 15.38
N PHE A 733 18.92 -22.53 15.91
CA PHE A 733 19.83 -21.39 15.83
C PHE A 733 21.27 -21.83 15.67
N ASP A 734 22.05 -20.99 15.01
CA ASP A 734 23.49 -21.15 14.86
C ASP A 734 24.19 -20.31 15.92
N VAL A 735 25.15 -20.90 16.62
CA VAL A 735 26.06 -20.14 17.44
C VAL A 735 27.03 -19.40 16.57
N PRO A 736 27.16 -18.07 16.69
CA PRO A 736 28.09 -17.31 15.84
C PRO A 736 29.51 -17.86 15.89
N GLU A 737 30.20 -17.85 14.76
CA GLU A 737 31.60 -18.32 14.67
C GLU A 737 32.55 -17.50 15.56
N ASP A 738 32.22 -16.22 15.80
CA ASP A 738 32.96 -15.31 16.68
C ASP A 738 32.58 -15.42 18.16
N ALA A 739 31.68 -16.36 18.55
CA ALA A 739 31.29 -16.56 19.92
C ALA A 739 32.46 -17.12 20.71
N PRO A 740 32.74 -16.61 21.93
CA PRO A 740 33.76 -17.16 22.80
C PRO A 740 33.51 -18.65 23.16
N SER A 741 34.56 -19.42 23.35
CA SER A 741 34.49 -20.87 23.66
C SER A 741 33.82 -21.20 24.98
N ASP A 742 33.67 -20.22 25.88
CA ASP A 742 32.96 -20.34 27.17
C ASP A 742 31.51 -19.86 27.08
N THR A 743 30.95 -19.74 25.85
CA THR A 743 29.56 -19.27 25.64
C THR A 743 28.55 -20.28 26.15
N ARG A 744 27.59 -19.78 26.92
CA ARG A 744 26.49 -20.57 27.48
C ARG A 744 25.14 -20.00 27.03
N CYS A 745 24.15 -20.88 26.96
CA CYS A 745 22.77 -20.50 26.70
C CYS A 745 21.98 -20.37 28.01
N SER A 746 21.20 -19.32 28.11
CA SER A 746 20.10 -19.20 29.07
C SER A 746 18.78 -18.98 28.32
N VAL A 747 17.74 -19.64 28.83
CA VAL A 747 16.37 -19.51 28.30
C VAL A 747 15.51 -18.86 29.36
N MET A 748 14.79 -17.81 28.97
CA MET A 748 13.94 -17.05 29.86
C MET A 748 12.49 -17.04 29.33
N PRO A 749 11.69 -18.06 29.71
CA PRO A 749 10.24 -17.99 29.49
C PRO A 749 9.66 -16.83 30.29
N PHE A 750 8.78 -16.06 29.65
CA PHE A 750 8.18 -14.88 30.28
C PHE A 750 6.74 -14.66 29.87
N VAL A 751 6.04 -13.87 30.66
CA VAL A 751 4.73 -13.29 30.31
C VAL A 751 4.84 -11.79 30.46
N ARG A 752 4.31 -11.07 29.49
CA ARG A 752 4.36 -9.62 29.44
C ARG A 752 3.00 -9.03 29.19
N ASP A 753 2.69 -7.92 29.88
CA ASP A 753 1.52 -7.08 29.65
C ASP A 753 0.19 -7.88 29.63
N CYS A 754 0.06 -8.86 30.53
CA CYS A 754 -1.11 -9.72 30.69
C CYS A 754 -1.47 -9.90 32.16
N SER A 755 -2.70 -10.33 32.42
CA SER A 755 -3.14 -10.93 33.68
C SER A 755 -3.59 -12.38 33.45
N GLY A 756 -3.49 -13.25 34.44
CA GLY A 756 -3.86 -14.66 34.35
C GLY A 756 -2.70 -15.64 34.58
N ASN A 757 -2.75 -16.79 33.95
CA ASN A 757 -1.80 -17.87 34.18
C ASN A 757 -1.12 -18.31 32.85
N ALA A 758 0.17 -18.67 32.97
CA ALA A 758 0.91 -19.37 31.93
C ALA A 758 1.72 -20.52 32.54
N TRP A 759 1.77 -21.64 31.85
CA TRP A 759 2.55 -22.82 32.23
C TRP A 759 3.57 -23.13 31.13
N PHE A 760 4.80 -23.42 31.55
CA PHE A 760 5.89 -23.83 30.67
C PHE A 760 6.40 -25.22 31.15
N ASP A 761 6.57 -26.13 30.16
CA ASP A 761 7.01 -27.51 30.45
C ASP A 761 8.01 -27.96 29.38
N GLY A 762 8.81 -28.98 29.67
CA GLY A 762 9.64 -29.67 28.71
C GLY A 762 10.65 -28.82 27.97
N LEU A 763 11.32 -27.86 28.66
CA LEU A 763 12.40 -27.12 28.02
C LEU A 763 13.56 -28.06 27.68
N LEU A 764 13.96 -28.04 26.41
CA LEU A 764 14.95 -28.95 25.84
C LEU A 764 15.88 -28.17 24.91
N LEU A 765 17.17 -28.22 25.21
CA LEU A 765 18.24 -27.69 24.36
C LEU A 765 19.22 -28.80 24.03
N TYR A 766 19.47 -29.05 22.77
CA TYR A 766 20.46 -30.04 22.35
C TYR A 766 21.18 -29.59 21.05
N LYS A 767 22.38 -30.18 20.84
CA LYS A 767 23.17 -29.97 19.62
C LYS A 767 22.60 -30.82 18.49
N ARG A 768 22.49 -30.26 17.31
CA ARG A 768 22.04 -30.94 16.08
C ARG A 768 23.18 -31.61 15.36
#